data_e2c950f1a1cbb313eb39dd71df083d18
#
_entry.id   e2c950f1a1cbb313eb39dd71df083d18
#
_cell.length_a   1.000
_cell.length_b   1.000
_cell.length_c   1.000
_cell.angle_alpha   90.00
_cell.angle_beta   90.00
_cell.angle_gamma   90.00
#
_symmetry.space_group_name_H-M   'P 1'
#
loop_
_entity.id
_entity.type
_entity.pdbx_description
1 polymer ?
#
loop_
_entity_poly.entity_id
_entity_poly.type
_entity_poly.pdbx_seq_one_letter_code
_entity_poly.pdbx_strand_id
1 'polypeptide(L)'
;MTGRAQSNVAEESIPVGASSASIASWLQYIERQNQVILAYNPTLINMDKQVAFSHPGQLSVRRLLQILLQDYDFRLIEMGGRKLLIQVDHVLVYDLTGSVRESGSGERLFGVSVRVTDSEGRSTYAVTDANGLFNLSVRRGPCHLTLSYIGYLPVEQRLDIDRDRLLNLLMQPQVYAIKSVDVKRRKSMEELDETAPSNLIAFSNADLFSQIRLLPSVSVSNTNMSFHVAGGSADENLFLLDDTPIYSPQHFNSMQAPFNGDAVKSVSFHSGYIPTQYEGRLSSVTNVRLKDGNKQRFEHTLSFDMPSVSLVSEGPVIKDKLSYLASLRRSWLDLFDDFLRPEDRTNLTAYDYNLKLDYEIDSLTTIKASAYNSNEDFHLSPDDEEIFTDNSKKHSVLHGNNQLYTLSLNTLLSPQFTLRGNIAYSRYTSRANARDFGIAGTDIIRSRISTMSSHIDCAYTPGALYTAHFGIRGAWEKYILGGVFTAPEATEEAVRQLSLYYDSRIRLTPELYIQVGLNYVFYHPRHNKEFHSVQPRFSMKYALADNDLLYGSVSRMEQFFHHVMLTEITMPFDFLMPSIGGFRPSYSTHYEVGWKHYFRSGIMEVSAYYKQRESVLSFRPWPNENGSTWADYIMEGNGDSHGASFYFYNQWHRLGWQLSYTLSKSREWYAALPLRGKMPSLYDIPHNLNSVVSYRMGHHSTVALGGTLRSGRVLGDDDLDIPMTPSTFRTSRDHMRYHIDMSYTFQRKYRLGNFLMRFGLYNVLGNPSEEEMLYFFSVQTKKHCVPYATVTFKF
;
A
#
# COMPACT_ATOMS: atom_id res chain seq x y z
N MET A 1 59.71 -54.47 18.48
CA MET A 1 58.35 -54.13 18.25
C MET A 1 58.31 -52.92 17.32
N THR A 2 58.15 -53.19 16.04
CA THR A 2 58.15 -52.21 14.95
C THR A 2 56.75 -51.63 14.86
N GLY A 3 56.61 -50.38 15.32
CA GLY A 3 55.37 -49.64 15.13
C GLY A 3 55.10 -49.40 13.65
N ARG A 4 54.09 -50.07 13.10
CA ARG A 4 53.56 -49.73 11.76
C ARG A 4 52.97 -48.29 11.86
N ALA A 5 53.57 -47.35 11.12
CA ALA A 5 52.95 -46.06 10.87
C ALA A 5 51.58 -46.34 10.25
N GLN A 6 50.53 -45.85 10.92
CA GLN A 6 49.17 -45.86 10.35
C GLN A 6 49.23 -45.04 9.05
N SER A 7 49.08 -45.71 7.88
CA SER A 7 48.99 -44.99 6.61
C SER A 7 47.73 -44.14 6.65
N ASN A 8 47.87 -42.81 6.51
CA ASN A 8 46.77 -41.86 6.37
C ASN A 8 46.12 -42.09 5.00
N VAL A 9 45.03 -42.87 4.97
CA VAL A 9 44.33 -43.26 3.74
C VAL A 9 43.88 -42.07 2.91
N ALA A 10 43.55 -40.97 3.55
CA ALA A 10 43.10 -39.73 2.87
C ALA A 10 44.24 -39.11 2.02
N GLU A 11 45.50 -39.32 2.38
CA GLU A 11 46.68 -38.77 1.66
C GLU A 11 47.24 -39.74 0.63
N GLU A 12 46.69 -40.94 0.50
CA GLU A 12 47.14 -41.90 -0.55
C GLU A 12 46.81 -41.35 -1.94
N SER A 13 47.77 -41.56 -2.86
CA SER A 13 47.67 -41.10 -4.26
C SER A 13 46.79 -42.04 -5.09
N ILE A 14 45.94 -41.46 -5.91
CA ILE A 14 45.05 -42.15 -6.86
C ILE A 14 45.23 -41.61 -8.28
N PRO A 15 45.38 -42.44 -9.31
CA PRO A 15 45.45 -41.97 -10.68
C PRO A 15 44.07 -41.55 -11.18
N VAL A 16 43.98 -40.39 -11.77
CA VAL A 16 42.72 -39.87 -12.34
C VAL A 16 42.95 -39.68 -13.84
N GLY A 17 42.22 -40.40 -14.69
CA GLY A 17 42.25 -40.23 -16.14
C GLY A 17 41.39 -39.06 -16.63
N ALA A 18 41.63 -38.61 -17.85
CA ALA A 18 40.71 -37.65 -18.51
C ALA A 18 39.40 -38.37 -18.82
N SER A 19 38.41 -38.19 -17.93
CA SER A 19 37.11 -38.86 -18.03
C SER A 19 36.04 -38.07 -17.33
N SER A 20 34.78 -38.26 -17.71
CA SER A 20 33.61 -37.74 -17.02
C SER A 20 32.80 -38.90 -16.48
N ALA A 21 32.50 -38.87 -15.20
CA ALA A 21 31.67 -39.86 -14.51
C ALA A 21 30.85 -39.27 -13.39
N SER A 22 29.83 -40.00 -12.94
CA SER A 22 29.00 -39.57 -11.81
C SER A 22 29.78 -39.60 -10.49
N ILE A 23 29.38 -38.82 -9.51
CA ILE A 23 29.97 -38.86 -8.14
C ILE A 23 29.91 -40.28 -7.61
N ALA A 24 28.78 -41.00 -7.79
CA ALA A 24 28.65 -42.39 -7.40
C ALA A 24 29.78 -43.29 -8.01
N SER A 25 30.04 -43.14 -9.31
CA SER A 25 31.09 -43.88 -10.00
C SER A 25 32.49 -43.54 -9.53
N TRP A 26 32.76 -42.26 -9.24
CA TRP A 26 34.02 -41.81 -8.68
C TRP A 26 34.27 -42.31 -7.25
N LEU A 27 33.23 -42.33 -6.39
CA LEU A 27 33.36 -42.90 -5.05
C LEU A 27 33.67 -44.41 -5.11
N GLN A 28 32.97 -45.15 -5.95
CA GLN A 28 33.29 -46.58 -6.20
C GLN A 28 34.70 -46.77 -6.78
N TYR A 29 35.16 -45.86 -7.63
CA TYR A 29 36.55 -45.91 -8.15
C TYR A 29 37.57 -45.74 -7.02
N ILE A 30 37.36 -44.78 -6.10
CA ILE A 30 38.23 -44.59 -4.95
C ILE A 30 38.27 -45.85 -4.07
N GLU A 31 37.12 -46.45 -3.79
CA GLU A 31 37.04 -47.70 -2.99
C GLU A 31 37.83 -48.84 -3.58
N ARG A 32 37.70 -49.02 -4.91
CA ARG A 32 38.40 -50.12 -5.61
C ARG A 32 39.92 -49.92 -5.73
N GLN A 33 40.34 -48.70 -6.07
CA GLN A 33 41.78 -48.42 -6.31
C GLN A 33 42.59 -48.41 -5.02
N ASN A 34 42.08 -47.84 -3.96
CA ASN A 34 42.79 -47.73 -2.70
C ASN A 34 42.34 -48.75 -1.66
N GLN A 35 41.46 -49.72 -2.01
CA GLN A 35 40.94 -50.73 -1.09
C GLN A 35 40.44 -50.09 0.25
N VAL A 36 39.71 -48.98 0.13
CA VAL A 36 39.12 -48.21 1.25
C VAL A 36 37.62 -48.40 1.22
N ILE A 37 37.01 -48.37 2.40
CA ILE A 37 35.55 -48.36 2.56
C ILE A 37 35.14 -46.89 2.84
N LEU A 38 34.29 -46.33 1.96
CA LEU A 38 33.73 -45.00 2.14
C LEU A 38 32.36 -45.13 2.79
N ALA A 39 32.21 -44.56 3.97
CA ALA A 39 30.92 -44.46 4.65
C ALA A 39 30.36 -43.07 4.43
N TYR A 40 29.19 -42.92 3.84
CA TYR A 40 28.51 -41.66 3.58
C TYR A 40 27.00 -41.84 3.52
N ASN A 41 26.25 -40.73 3.71
CA ASN A 41 24.81 -40.73 3.51
C ASN A 41 24.48 -40.33 2.03
N PRO A 42 24.01 -41.29 1.21
CA PRO A 42 23.73 -41.01 -0.21
C PRO A 42 22.56 -40.06 -0.44
N THR A 43 21.69 -39.83 0.57
CA THR A 43 20.56 -38.90 0.43
C THR A 43 20.98 -37.43 0.54
N LEU A 44 22.16 -37.15 1.07
CA LEU A 44 22.69 -35.79 1.25
C LEU A 44 23.57 -35.34 0.07
N ILE A 45 23.94 -36.26 -0.84
CA ILE A 45 24.85 -36.02 -1.96
C ILE A 45 24.10 -36.30 -3.28
N ASN A 46 24.22 -35.37 -4.23
CA ASN A 46 23.73 -35.66 -5.61
C ASN A 46 24.66 -36.67 -6.30
N MET A 47 24.33 -37.95 -6.15
CA MET A 47 25.16 -39.07 -6.65
C MET A 47 25.27 -39.14 -8.17
N ASP A 48 24.29 -38.58 -8.90
CA ASP A 48 24.22 -38.58 -10.37
C ASP A 48 24.97 -37.40 -11.01
N LYS A 49 25.43 -36.43 -10.21
CA LYS A 49 26.19 -35.29 -10.71
C LYS A 49 27.45 -35.76 -11.44
N GLN A 50 27.60 -35.31 -12.70
CA GLN A 50 28.77 -35.61 -13.52
C GLN A 50 29.95 -34.70 -13.17
N VAL A 51 31.11 -35.29 -12.90
CA VAL A 51 32.36 -34.57 -12.67
C VAL A 51 33.38 -35.00 -13.70
N ALA A 52 33.92 -34.03 -14.45
CA ALA A 52 34.84 -34.27 -15.54
C ALA A 52 36.26 -33.80 -15.19
N PHE A 53 37.26 -34.63 -15.52
CA PHE A 53 38.68 -34.28 -15.45
C PHE A 53 39.23 -34.14 -16.86
N SER A 54 39.82 -32.99 -17.17
CA SER A 54 40.32 -32.68 -18.51
C SER A 54 41.71 -33.26 -18.80
N HIS A 55 42.48 -33.51 -17.77
CA HIS A 55 43.87 -34.01 -17.90
C HIS A 55 44.11 -35.15 -16.93
N PRO A 56 44.87 -36.19 -17.37
CA PRO A 56 45.29 -37.26 -16.49
C PRO A 56 46.28 -36.71 -15.45
N GLY A 57 46.18 -37.20 -14.22
CA GLY A 57 47.09 -36.82 -13.13
C GLY A 57 47.00 -37.75 -11.93
N GLN A 58 47.81 -37.51 -10.94
CA GLN A 58 47.70 -38.17 -9.63
C GLN A 58 47.21 -37.18 -8.60
N LEU A 59 46.16 -37.56 -7.86
CA LEU A 59 45.56 -36.75 -6.77
C LEU A 59 45.59 -37.58 -5.49
N SER A 60 45.68 -36.94 -4.34
CA SER A 60 45.36 -37.64 -3.10
C SER A 60 43.87 -37.93 -3.01
N VAL A 61 43.46 -38.96 -2.31
CA VAL A 61 42.03 -39.29 -2.05
C VAL A 61 41.32 -38.10 -1.47
N ARG A 62 41.94 -37.41 -0.53
CA ARG A 62 41.42 -36.15 0.05
C ARG A 62 41.14 -35.09 -1.04
N ARG A 63 42.13 -34.87 -1.92
CA ARG A 63 41.98 -33.84 -2.97
C ARG A 63 40.92 -34.19 -4.00
N LEU A 64 40.84 -35.49 -4.34
CA LEU A 64 39.79 -35.97 -5.23
C LEU A 64 38.41 -35.80 -4.63
N LEU A 65 38.22 -36.18 -3.34
CA LEU A 65 36.96 -35.96 -2.62
C LEU A 65 36.60 -34.48 -2.50
N GLN A 66 37.57 -33.58 -2.29
CA GLN A 66 37.33 -32.13 -2.27
C GLN A 66 36.83 -31.62 -3.63
N ILE A 67 37.29 -32.15 -4.74
CA ILE A 67 36.80 -31.79 -6.08
C ILE A 67 35.40 -32.36 -6.33
N LEU A 68 35.19 -33.63 -5.98
CA LEU A 68 33.90 -34.32 -6.18
C LEU A 68 32.78 -33.68 -5.34
N LEU A 69 33.10 -33.31 -4.12
CA LEU A 69 32.16 -32.77 -3.12
C LEU A 69 32.29 -31.26 -2.91
N GLN A 70 32.81 -30.53 -3.89
CA GLN A 70 33.05 -29.08 -3.79
C GLN A 70 31.80 -28.26 -3.49
N ASP A 71 30.61 -28.80 -3.71
CA ASP A 71 29.32 -28.14 -3.47
C ASP A 71 28.78 -28.35 -2.06
N TYR A 72 29.53 -29.13 -1.25
CA TYR A 72 29.12 -29.53 0.08
C TYR A 72 30.14 -29.08 1.12
N ASP A 73 29.68 -28.69 2.28
CA ASP A 73 30.52 -28.62 3.48
C ASP A 73 30.61 -30.02 4.07
N PHE A 74 31.81 -30.59 4.10
CA PHE A 74 31.99 -31.95 4.54
C PHE A 74 33.29 -32.12 5.32
N ARG A 75 33.32 -33.12 6.20
CA ARG A 75 34.48 -33.51 6.97
C ARG A 75 34.84 -34.95 6.65
N LEU A 76 36.13 -35.21 6.57
CA LEU A 76 36.67 -36.56 6.43
C LEU A 76 37.17 -37.03 7.78
N ILE A 77 36.63 -38.16 8.26
CA ILE A 77 37.00 -38.79 9.53
C ILE A 77 37.53 -40.18 9.24
N GLU A 78 38.75 -40.42 9.68
CA GLU A 78 39.37 -41.78 9.57
C GLU A 78 38.88 -42.62 10.75
N MET A 79 38.20 -43.72 10.44
CA MET A 79 37.64 -44.64 11.43
C MET A 79 38.51 -45.86 11.76
N GLY A 80 39.74 -45.91 11.24
CA GLY A 80 40.60 -47.07 11.35
C GLY A 80 40.19 -48.20 10.37
N GLY A 81 41.12 -49.19 10.19
CA GLY A 81 40.83 -50.34 9.32
C GLY A 81 40.51 -49.98 7.84
N ARG A 82 41.15 -48.91 7.30
CA ARG A 82 40.96 -48.37 5.95
C ARG A 82 39.55 -47.93 5.67
N LYS A 83 38.90 -47.33 6.65
CA LYS A 83 37.55 -46.77 6.54
C LYS A 83 37.60 -45.24 6.67
N LEU A 84 36.96 -44.52 5.71
CA LEU A 84 36.78 -43.07 5.73
C LEU A 84 35.29 -42.78 5.84
N LEU A 85 34.90 -41.99 6.83
CA LEU A 85 33.55 -41.41 6.93
C LEU A 85 33.57 -40.03 6.27
N ILE A 86 32.72 -39.85 5.27
CA ILE A 86 32.40 -38.57 4.65
C ILE A 86 31.16 -38.02 5.35
N GLN A 87 31.34 -37.16 6.31
CA GLN A 87 30.26 -36.51 6.98
C GLN A 87 29.94 -35.19 6.23
N VAL A 88 28.81 -35.16 5.53
CA VAL A 88 28.28 -33.94 4.88
C VAL A 88 27.42 -33.23 5.84
N ASP A 89 27.77 -31.97 6.18
CA ASP A 89 27.02 -31.12 7.11
C ASP A 89 25.89 -30.37 6.37
N HIS A 90 26.18 -29.71 5.25
CA HIS A 90 25.18 -29.03 4.42
C HIS A 90 25.69 -28.76 2.99
N VAL A 91 24.77 -28.39 2.09
CA VAL A 91 25.10 -27.90 0.74
C VAL A 91 25.59 -26.47 0.86
N LEU A 92 26.67 -26.11 0.20
CA LEU A 92 27.18 -24.75 0.17
C LEU A 92 26.21 -23.83 -0.56
N VAL A 93 25.76 -22.82 0.14
CA VAL A 93 24.92 -21.75 -0.39
C VAL A 93 25.63 -20.42 -0.18
N TYR A 94 25.44 -19.51 -1.12
CA TYR A 94 26.00 -18.17 -1.09
C TYR A 94 24.88 -17.17 -1.25
N ASP A 95 25.06 -16.00 -0.65
CA ASP A 95 24.09 -14.93 -0.73
C ASP A 95 24.31 -14.09 -1.98
N LEU A 96 23.26 -14.00 -2.79
CA LEU A 96 23.17 -13.12 -3.95
C LEU A 96 22.33 -11.93 -3.59
N THR A 97 22.97 -10.84 -3.30
CA THR A 97 22.34 -9.59 -2.89
C THR A 97 22.42 -8.57 -4.01
N GLY A 98 21.44 -7.68 -4.14
CA GLY A 98 21.55 -6.66 -5.17
C GLY A 98 20.51 -5.59 -5.12
N SER A 99 20.69 -4.60 -6.02
CA SER A 99 19.72 -3.57 -6.31
C SER A 99 19.27 -3.63 -7.76
N VAL A 100 17.98 -3.38 -7.99
CA VAL A 100 17.40 -3.27 -9.34
C VAL A 100 16.97 -1.83 -9.56
N ARG A 101 17.38 -1.26 -10.71
CA ARG A 101 17.10 0.14 -11.08
C ARG A 101 16.60 0.23 -12.52
N GLU A 102 15.88 1.30 -12.78
CA GLU A 102 15.52 1.68 -14.14
C GLU A 102 16.74 2.26 -14.89
N SER A 103 17.00 1.81 -16.10
CA SER A 103 18.18 2.24 -16.88
C SER A 103 18.11 3.68 -17.37
N GLY A 104 16.94 4.31 -17.41
CA GLY A 104 16.74 5.66 -17.93
C GLY A 104 16.76 6.74 -16.86
N SER A 105 16.36 6.42 -15.64
CA SER A 105 16.23 7.35 -14.51
C SER A 105 17.22 7.06 -13.39
N GLY A 106 17.73 5.81 -13.29
CA GLY A 106 18.48 5.33 -12.14
C GLY A 106 17.60 5.10 -10.91
N GLU A 107 16.27 5.26 -11.02
CA GLU A 107 15.34 5.04 -9.95
C GLU A 107 15.31 3.57 -9.53
N ARG A 108 15.24 3.31 -8.22
CA ARG A 108 15.17 1.96 -7.67
C ARG A 108 13.79 1.36 -7.87
N LEU A 109 13.73 0.15 -8.42
CA LEU A 109 12.48 -0.50 -8.78
C LEU A 109 11.99 -1.41 -7.65
N PHE A 110 10.84 -1.09 -7.11
CA PHE A 110 10.10 -1.90 -6.15
C PHE A 110 9.32 -3.00 -6.86
N GLY A 111 9.22 -4.18 -6.23
CA GLY A 111 8.33 -5.23 -6.73
C GLY A 111 8.88 -6.04 -7.92
N VAL A 112 10.16 -5.87 -8.31
CA VAL A 112 10.78 -6.68 -9.38
C VAL A 112 10.93 -8.12 -8.93
N SER A 113 10.42 -9.06 -9.73
CA SER A 113 10.62 -10.48 -9.51
C SER A 113 12.04 -10.87 -9.92
N VAL A 114 12.81 -11.41 -9.00
CA VAL A 114 14.15 -11.94 -9.19
C VAL A 114 14.07 -13.46 -9.07
N ARG A 115 14.39 -14.19 -10.14
CA ARG A 115 14.43 -15.64 -10.17
C ARG A 115 15.84 -16.10 -10.49
N VAL A 116 16.35 -17.03 -9.70
CA VAL A 116 17.62 -17.71 -9.98
C VAL A 116 17.34 -19.20 -10.11
N THR A 117 17.73 -19.77 -11.25
CA THR A 117 17.58 -21.20 -11.54
C THR A 117 18.97 -21.84 -11.58
N ASP A 118 19.22 -22.84 -10.75
CA ASP A 118 20.48 -23.58 -10.72
C ASP A 118 20.60 -24.59 -11.88
N SER A 119 21.74 -25.20 -12.00
CA SER A 119 22.01 -26.19 -13.03
C SER A 119 21.16 -27.47 -12.95
N GLU A 120 20.51 -27.71 -11.82
CA GLU A 120 19.58 -28.83 -11.60
C GLU A 120 18.10 -28.42 -11.86
N GLY A 121 17.88 -27.21 -12.38
CA GLY A 121 16.54 -26.70 -12.69
C GLY A 121 15.73 -26.22 -11.49
N ARG A 122 16.31 -26.19 -10.29
CA ARG A 122 15.63 -25.63 -9.10
C ARG A 122 15.66 -24.12 -9.15
N SER A 123 14.55 -23.50 -8.87
CA SER A 123 14.41 -22.04 -8.88
C SER A 123 14.19 -21.47 -7.49
N THR A 124 14.95 -20.44 -7.16
CA THR A 124 14.77 -19.59 -5.97
C THR A 124 14.27 -18.23 -6.41
N TYR A 125 13.41 -17.62 -5.61
CA TYR A 125 12.73 -16.37 -5.95
C TYR A 125 12.87 -15.33 -4.85
N ALA A 126 13.05 -14.08 -5.24
CA ALA A 126 12.87 -12.92 -4.38
C ALA A 126 12.07 -11.83 -5.12
N VAL A 127 11.60 -10.85 -4.37
CA VAL A 127 11.00 -9.63 -4.92
C VAL A 127 11.75 -8.45 -4.33
N THR A 128 12.07 -7.46 -5.16
CA THR A 128 12.73 -6.26 -4.65
C THR A 128 11.84 -5.52 -3.66
N ASP A 129 12.44 -5.04 -2.59
CA ASP A 129 11.78 -4.23 -1.59
C ASP A 129 11.51 -2.80 -2.10
N ALA A 130 10.91 -1.95 -1.28
CA ALA A 130 10.61 -0.55 -1.60
C ALA A 130 11.84 0.30 -1.98
N ASN A 131 13.04 -0.17 -1.69
CA ASN A 131 14.30 0.45 -2.05
C ASN A 131 14.96 -0.24 -3.25
N GLY A 132 14.24 -1.13 -3.95
CA GLY A 132 14.76 -1.88 -5.07
C GLY A 132 15.82 -2.91 -4.69
N LEU A 133 15.93 -3.30 -3.42
CA LEU A 133 16.91 -4.26 -2.93
C LEU A 133 16.31 -5.66 -2.89
N PHE A 134 17.14 -6.66 -3.21
CA PHE A 134 16.77 -8.07 -3.08
C PHE A 134 17.91 -8.89 -2.44
N ASN A 135 17.55 -10.01 -1.86
CA ASN A 135 18.46 -11.01 -1.36
C ASN A 135 17.96 -12.43 -1.67
N LEU A 136 18.85 -13.29 -2.08
CA LEU A 136 18.60 -14.69 -2.40
C LEU A 136 19.78 -15.54 -1.94
N SER A 137 19.53 -16.66 -1.26
CA SER A 137 20.53 -17.68 -1.02
C SER A 137 20.49 -18.70 -2.15
N VAL A 138 21.60 -18.85 -2.87
CA VAL A 138 21.73 -19.68 -4.08
C VAL A 138 22.82 -20.72 -3.86
N ARG A 139 22.62 -21.94 -4.36
CA ARG A 139 23.63 -22.99 -4.31
C ARG A 139 24.84 -22.62 -5.15
N ARG A 140 26.00 -23.09 -4.73
CA ARG A 140 27.24 -22.99 -5.49
C ARG A 140 27.07 -23.55 -6.90
N GLY A 141 27.67 -22.88 -7.89
CA GLY A 141 27.74 -23.35 -9.28
C GLY A 141 27.06 -22.43 -10.30
N PRO A 142 26.97 -22.86 -11.54
CA PRO A 142 26.36 -22.08 -12.61
C PRO A 142 24.86 -21.99 -12.42
N CYS A 143 24.34 -20.75 -12.53
CA CYS A 143 22.94 -20.45 -12.41
C CYS A 143 22.48 -19.43 -13.45
N HIS A 144 21.18 -19.33 -13.64
CA HIS A 144 20.53 -18.39 -14.55
C HIS A 144 19.66 -17.42 -13.75
N LEU A 145 20.05 -16.16 -13.73
CA LEU A 145 19.30 -15.06 -13.12
C LEU A 145 18.32 -14.49 -14.14
N THR A 146 17.07 -14.34 -13.77
CA THR A 146 16.03 -13.69 -14.57
C THR A 146 15.34 -12.62 -13.73
N LEU A 147 15.29 -11.38 -14.23
CA LEU A 147 14.48 -10.30 -13.68
C LEU A 147 13.25 -10.10 -14.54
N SER A 148 12.10 -9.92 -13.92
CA SER A 148 10.88 -9.58 -14.62
C SER A 148 10.09 -8.53 -13.85
N TYR A 149 9.62 -7.50 -14.57
CA TYR A 149 8.78 -6.44 -14.03
C TYR A 149 7.82 -5.93 -15.11
N ILE A 150 6.59 -5.57 -14.71
CA ILE A 150 5.59 -5.07 -15.66
C ILE A 150 6.05 -3.73 -16.22
N GLY A 151 5.93 -3.56 -17.54
CA GLY A 151 6.38 -2.35 -18.23
C GLY A 151 7.88 -2.29 -18.48
N TYR A 152 8.63 -3.36 -18.21
CA TYR A 152 10.08 -3.44 -18.43
C TYR A 152 10.46 -4.66 -19.26
N LEU A 153 11.55 -4.53 -20.00
CA LEU A 153 12.16 -5.67 -20.70
C LEU A 153 12.76 -6.63 -19.66
N PRO A 154 12.52 -7.93 -19.77
CA PRO A 154 13.14 -8.90 -18.87
C PRO A 154 14.68 -8.87 -19.04
N VAL A 155 15.38 -9.04 -17.92
CA VAL A 155 16.85 -9.15 -17.91
C VAL A 155 17.21 -10.59 -17.60
N GLU A 156 18.05 -11.18 -18.41
CA GLU A 156 18.57 -12.53 -18.23
C GLU A 156 20.09 -12.50 -18.17
N GLN A 157 20.68 -13.15 -17.16
CA GLN A 157 22.12 -13.21 -16.95
C GLN A 157 22.54 -14.57 -16.44
N ARG A 158 23.60 -15.13 -17.01
CA ARG A 158 24.25 -16.34 -16.48
C ARG A 158 25.30 -15.93 -15.46
N LEU A 159 25.27 -16.57 -14.31
CA LEU A 159 26.20 -16.35 -13.21
C LEU A 159 26.81 -17.68 -12.79
N ASP A 160 28.04 -17.65 -12.32
CA ASP A 160 28.68 -18.76 -11.63
C ASP A 160 28.92 -18.34 -10.17
N ILE A 161 28.26 -19.01 -9.23
CA ILE A 161 28.25 -18.64 -7.82
C ILE A 161 29.28 -19.48 -7.08
N ASP A 162 30.36 -18.83 -6.66
CA ASP A 162 31.44 -19.40 -5.87
C ASP A 162 31.67 -18.70 -4.52
N ARG A 163 30.97 -17.57 -4.32
CA ARG A 163 31.02 -16.71 -3.13
C ARG A 163 29.83 -15.79 -3.09
N ASP A 164 29.63 -15.10 -1.98
CA ASP A 164 28.63 -14.02 -1.87
C ASP A 164 28.88 -12.95 -2.93
N ARG A 165 27.83 -12.47 -3.59
CA ARG A 165 27.91 -11.47 -4.65
C ARG A 165 26.91 -10.34 -4.44
N LEU A 166 27.41 -9.13 -4.70
CA LEU A 166 26.58 -7.92 -4.82
C LEU A 166 26.34 -7.59 -6.31
N LEU A 167 25.10 -7.48 -6.72
CA LEU A 167 24.69 -7.17 -8.08
C LEU A 167 23.97 -5.82 -8.16
N ASN A 168 24.35 -5.00 -9.13
CA ASN A 168 23.63 -3.80 -9.52
C ASN A 168 23.02 -4.03 -10.90
N LEU A 169 21.72 -4.21 -10.97
CA LEU A 169 21.01 -4.63 -12.16
C LEU A 169 20.15 -3.49 -12.70
N LEU A 170 20.16 -3.31 -14.02
CA LEU A 170 19.38 -2.28 -14.71
C LEU A 170 18.31 -2.92 -15.56
N MET A 171 17.08 -2.41 -15.47
CA MET A 171 15.96 -2.80 -16.32
C MET A 171 15.57 -1.65 -17.24
N GLN A 172 15.33 -1.94 -18.51
CA GLN A 172 14.88 -0.94 -19.48
C GLN A 172 13.36 -0.89 -19.51
N PRO A 173 12.75 0.32 -19.38
CA PRO A 173 11.31 0.44 -19.53
C PRO A 173 10.88 0.08 -20.96
N GLN A 174 9.81 -0.70 -21.07
CA GLN A 174 9.26 -1.10 -22.35
C GLN A 174 8.19 -0.10 -22.78
N VAL A 175 8.51 0.75 -23.74
CA VAL A 175 7.65 1.87 -24.19
C VAL A 175 6.49 1.42 -25.11
N TYR A 176 6.35 0.12 -25.45
CA TYR A 176 5.32 -0.36 -26.38
C TYR A 176 4.53 -1.56 -25.89
N ALA A 177 3.26 -1.59 -26.32
CA ALA A 177 2.26 -2.61 -26.08
C ALA A 177 2.84 -3.98 -25.80
N ILE A 178 2.56 -4.48 -24.63
CA ILE A 178 2.92 -5.80 -24.14
C ILE A 178 2.56 -6.86 -25.18
N LYS A 179 3.54 -7.34 -25.94
CA LYS A 179 3.49 -8.72 -26.41
C LYS A 179 3.51 -9.55 -25.14
N SER A 180 2.48 -10.35 -24.96
CA SER A 180 2.34 -11.23 -23.80
C SER A 180 3.64 -11.99 -23.52
N VAL A 181 4.45 -11.47 -22.65
CA VAL A 181 5.57 -12.21 -22.07
C VAL A 181 4.95 -13.15 -21.06
N ASP A 182 5.24 -14.43 -21.20
CA ASP A 182 4.75 -15.49 -20.34
C ASP A 182 5.41 -15.41 -18.97
N VAL A 183 5.05 -14.39 -18.19
CA VAL A 183 5.52 -14.22 -16.83
C VAL A 183 4.45 -14.80 -15.93
N LYS A 184 4.69 -16.01 -15.40
CA LYS A 184 3.93 -16.59 -14.29
C LYS A 184 4.17 -15.74 -13.02
N ARG A 185 3.68 -14.49 -13.01
CA ARG A 185 3.81 -13.62 -11.86
C ARG A 185 2.48 -13.54 -11.15
N ARG A 186 2.45 -13.95 -9.90
CA ARG A 186 1.38 -13.65 -8.97
C ARG A 186 1.47 -12.17 -8.59
N LYS A 187 0.72 -11.32 -9.27
CA LYS A 187 0.55 -9.92 -8.89
C LYS A 187 -0.28 -9.88 -7.60
N SER A 188 0.25 -9.32 -6.54
CA SER A 188 -0.56 -9.11 -5.34
C SER A 188 -1.53 -7.95 -5.61
N MET A 189 -2.79 -8.07 -5.16
CA MET A 189 -3.73 -6.94 -5.19
C MET A 189 -3.34 -5.80 -4.24
N GLU A 190 -2.28 -5.99 -3.48
CA GLU A 190 -1.72 -4.99 -2.58
C GLU A 190 -1.08 -3.81 -3.33
N GLU A 191 -0.80 -3.99 -4.63
CA GLU A 191 -0.27 -2.93 -5.50
C GLU A 191 -1.30 -2.52 -6.55
N LEU A 192 -1.62 -1.23 -6.60
CA LEU A 192 -2.48 -0.67 -7.62
C LEU A 192 -1.73 -0.56 -8.96
N ASP A 193 -2.41 -0.88 -10.05
CA ASP A 193 -1.82 -0.90 -11.39
C ASP A 193 -2.18 0.38 -12.16
N GLU A 194 -1.18 1.20 -12.50
CA GLU A 194 -1.37 2.41 -13.31
C GLU A 194 -1.97 2.11 -14.70
N THR A 195 -1.86 0.88 -15.20
CA THR A 195 -2.42 0.46 -16.48
C THR A 195 -3.83 -0.11 -16.40
N ALA A 196 -4.42 -0.15 -15.20
CA ALA A 196 -5.77 -0.65 -15.01
C ALA A 196 -6.80 0.21 -15.77
N PRO A 197 -7.90 -0.39 -16.30
CA PRO A 197 -8.96 0.35 -16.96
C PRO A 197 -9.57 1.49 -16.15
N SER A 198 -9.55 1.38 -14.83
CA SER A 198 -10.01 2.42 -13.89
C SER A 198 -9.35 3.77 -14.10
N ASN A 199 -8.08 3.81 -14.51
CA ASN A 199 -7.37 5.06 -14.80
C ASN A 199 -7.88 5.79 -16.04
N LEU A 200 -8.67 5.13 -16.85
CA LEU A 200 -9.23 5.70 -18.08
C LEU A 200 -10.51 6.50 -17.84
N ILE A 201 -11.10 6.41 -16.64
CA ILE A 201 -12.33 7.11 -16.27
C ILE A 201 -12.08 7.89 -14.98
N ALA A 202 -11.56 9.09 -15.10
CA ALA A 202 -11.28 9.98 -13.99
C ALA A 202 -11.13 11.41 -14.48
N PHE A 203 -11.43 12.38 -13.62
CA PHE A 203 -11.27 13.80 -13.91
C PHE A 203 -9.79 14.23 -14.01
N SER A 204 -8.88 13.42 -13.50
CA SER A 204 -7.44 13.58 -13.63
C SER A 204 -6.81 12.33 -14.26
N ASN A 205 -5.71 12.50 -15.00
CA ASN A 205 -4.99 11.39 -15.61
C ASN A 205 -4.29 10.48 -14.58
N ALA A 206 -4.05 10.98 -13.38
CA ALA A 206 -3.35 10.29 -12.30
C ALA A 206 -4.19 10.27 -11.00
N ASP A 207 -5.47 9.90 -11.10
CA ASP A 207 -6.37 9.82 -9.94
C ASP A 207 -6.24 8.48 -9.23
N LEU A 208 -5.66 8.51 -8.02
CA LEU A 208 -5.53 7.35 -7.15
C LEU A 208 -6.88 6.87 -6.61
N PHE A 209 -7.78 7.78 -6.28
CA PHE A 209 -9.04 7.42 -5.63
C PHE A 209 -9.97 6.63 -6.55
N SER A 210 -9.93 6.92 -7.84
CA SER A 210 -10.67 6.13 -8.84
C SER A 210 -10.23 4.66 -8.88
N GLN A 211 -8.95 4.38 -8.58
CA GLN A 211 -8.42 3.02 -8.51
C GLN A 211 -8.84 2.31 -7.23
N ILE A 212 -8.71 2.96 -6.07
CA ILE A 212 -9.07 2.38 -4.77
C ILE A 212 -10.57 2.05 -4.73
N ARG A 213 -11.41 2.90 -5.31
CA ARG A 213 -12.88 2.72 -5.40
C ARG A 213 -13.30 1.41 -6.07
N LEU A 214 -12.48 0.88 -6.96
CA LEU A 214 -12.73 -0.36 -7.69
C LEU A 214 -12.16 -1.60 -6.99
N LEU A 215 -11.60 -1.47 -5.80
CA LEU A 215 -11.14 -2.63 -5.00
C LEU A 215 -12.32 -3.34 -4.31
N PRO A 216 -12.21 -4.65 -4.05
CA PRO A 216 -13.22 -5.37 -3.30
C PRO A 216 -13.39 -4.84 -1.89
N SER A 217 -14.60 -4.93 -1.36
CA SER A 217 -14.98 -4.46 -0.02
C SER A 217 -14.79 -2.96 0.24
N VAL A 218 -14.49 -2.16 -0.79
CA VAL A 218 -14.39 -0.72 -0.72
C VAL A 218 -15.67 -0.09 -1.24
N SER A 219 -16.29 0.75 -0.43
CA SER A 219 -17.37 1.65 -0.84
C SER A 219 -16.94 3.10 -0.64
N VAL A 220 -17.53 4.00 -1.39
CA VAL A 220 -17.23 5.43 -1.33
C VAL A 220 -18.50 6.17 -0.99
N SER A 221 -18.44 7.09 -0.03
CA SER A 221 -19.56 8.00 0.25
C SER A 221 -19.83 8.88 -0.98
N ASN A 222 -21.09 9.22 -1.18
CA ASN A 222 -21.50 10.06 -2.30
C ASN A 222 -21.22 11.54 -2.05
N THR A 223 -21.19 11.95 -0.79
CA THR A 223 -21.09 13.35 -0.40
C THR A 223 -19.65 13.85 -0.27
N ASN A 224 -18.74 13.01 0.20
CA ASN A 224 -17.38 13.42 0.52
C ASN A 224 -16.29 12.49 -0.04
N MET A 225 -16.65 11.55 -0.92
CA MET A 225 -15.77 10.51 -1.46
C MET A 225 -14.92 9.78 -0.40
N SER A 226 -15.35 9.81 0.85
CA SER A 226 -14.70 9.05 1.92
C SER A 226 -14.77 7.56 1.62
N PHE A 227 -13.67 6.88 1.90
CA PHE A 227 -13.61 5.43 1.74
C PHE A 227 -14.12 4.73 2.98
N HIS A 228 -14.97 3.74 2.75
CA HIS A 228 -15.47 2.82 3.76
C HIS A 228 -15.04 1.42 3.37
N VAL A 229 -14.20 0.80 4.18
CA VAL A 229 -13.61 -0.50 3.88
C VAL A 229 -14.16 -1.55 4.83
N ALA A 230 -14.68 -2.64 4.28
CA ALA A 230 -15.32 -3.72 5.03
C ALA A 230 -16.37 -3.21 6.04
N GLY A 231 -17.19 -2.22 5.64
CA GLY A 231 -18.24 -1.64 6.47
C GLY A 231 -17.75 -0.83 7.65
N GLY A 232 -16.50 -0.35 7.62
CA GLY A 232 -15.94 0.58 8.61
C GLY A 232 -16.21 2.04 8.28
N SER A 233 -16.04 2.94 9.26
CA SER A 233 -16.14 4.38 9.05
C SER A 233 -14.91 4.93 8.31
N ALA A 234 -14.99 6.16 7.81
CA ALA A 234 -13.91 6.79 7.06
C ALA A 234 -12.63 6.97 7.89
N ASP A 235 -12.76 7.27 9.17
CA ASP A 235 -11.66 7.46 10.11
C ASP A 235 -10.94 6.16 10.50
N GLU A 236 -11.53 5.00 10.17
CA GLU A 236 -10.90 3.68 10.34
C GLU A 236 -9.84 3.37 9.27
N ASN A 237 -9.60 4.24 8.30
CA ASN A 237 -8.62 4.05 7.24
C ASN A 237 -7.38 4.92 7.49
N LEU A 238 -6.19 4.31 7.37
CA LEU A 238 -4.92 5.00 7.48
C LEU A 238 -4.41 5.38 6.09
N PHE A 239 -4.14 6.66 5.89
CA PHE A 239 -3.45 7.16 4.71
C PHE A 239 -2.04 7.63 5.08
N LEU A 240 -1.06 7.14 4.33
CA LEU A 240 0.34 7.46 4.51
C LEU A 240 0.91 8.06 3.22
N LEU A 241 1.76 9.07 3.37
CA LEU A 241 2.64 9.57 2.32
C LEU A 241 4.09 9.31 2.75
N ASP A 242 4.83 8.52 1.96
CA ASP A 242 6.18 8.07 2.30
C ASP A 242 6.28 7.56 3.77
N ASP A 243 5.40 6.61 4.14
CA ASP A 243 5.28 5.97 5.46
C ASP A 243 4.86 6.90 6.62
N THR A 244 4.42 8.13 6.35
CA THR A 244 4.00 9.11 7.37
C THR A 244 2.52 9.46 7.26
N PRO A 245 1.75 9.50 8.38
CA PRO A 245 0.31 9.75 8.37
C PRO A 245 -0.09 11.11 7.80
N ILE A 246 -1.13 11.11 6.94
CA ILE A 246 -1.91 12.27 6.53
C ILE A 246 -3.30 12.17 7.16
N TYR A 247 -3.74 13.21 7.86
CA TYR A 247 -4.98 13.17 8.65
C TYR A 247 -6.25 13.53 7.86
N SER A 248 -6.14 14.34 6.81
CA SER A 248 -7.23 14.56 5.84
C SER A 248 -6.74 14.12 4.46
N PRO A 249 -7.11 12.90 4.01
CA PRO A 249 -6.58 12.33 2.78
C PRO A 249 -7.29 12.83 1.52
N GLN A 250 -8.14 13.85 1.62
CA GLN A 250 -8.90 14.40 0.50
C GLN A 250 -9.10 15.90 0.67
N HIS A 251 -9.23 16.60 -0.45
CA HIS A 251 -9.67 17.98 -0.47
C HIS A 251 -11.19 18.09 -0.22
N PHE A 252 -11.68 19.23 0.22
CA PHE A 252 -13.11 19.48 0.49
C PHE A 252 -14.03 19.14 -0.69
N ASN A 253 -13.55 19.32 -1.94
CA ASN A 253 -14.32 18.92 -3.11
C ASN A 253 -14.38 17.41 -3.33
N SER A 254 -13.63 16.65 -2.58
CA SER A 254 -13.53 15.19 -2.66
C SER A 254 -13.21 14.61 -4.05
N MET A 255 -12.92 15.48 -5.02
CA MET A 255 -12.62 15.12 -6.41
C MET A 255 -11.16 14.81 -6.64
N GLN A 256 -10.29 15.18 -5.69
CA GLN A 256 -8.85 15.02 -5.79
C GLN A 256 -8.24 14.53 -4.49
N ALA A 257 -7.27 13.63 -4.61
CA ALA A 257 -6.35 13.33 -3.54
C ALA A 257 -5.53 14.60 -3.19
N PRO A 258 -5.11 14.79 -1.92
CA PRO A 258 -4.34 15.96 -1.52
C PRO A 258 -2.87 15.93 -1.97
N PHE A 259 -2.54 15.12 -2.96
CA PHE A 259 -1.20 15.01 -3.57
C PHE A 259 -1.30 14.79 -5.07
N ASN A 260 -0.29 15.27 -5.79
CA ASN A 260 -0.23 15.14 -7.24
C ASN A 260 0.08 13.69 -7.65
N GLY A 261 -0.84 13.04 -8.36
CA GLY A 261 -0.67 11.67 -8.83
C GLY A 261 0.49 11.47 -9.82
N ASP A 262 0.85 12.49 -10.61
CA ASP A 262 2.01 12.44 -11.52
C ASP A 262 3.35 12.32 -10.76
N ALA A 263 3.39 12.70 -9.48
CA ALA A 263 4.54 12.54 -8.59
C ALA A 263 4.58 11.19 -7.86
N VAL A 264 3.51 10.38 -7.96
CA VAL A 264 3.39 9.10 -7.26
C VAL A 264 4.20 8.03 -7.98
N LYS A 265 4.95 7.23 -7.20
CA LYS A 265 5.70 6.05 -7.66
C LYS A 265 4.90 4.78 -7.53
N SER A 266 4.29 4.57 -6.37
CA SER A 266 3.51 3.37 -6.08
C SER A 266 2.51 3.62 -4.97
N VAL A 267 1.45 2.83 -4.97
CA VAL A 267 0.45 2.80 -3.91
C VAL A 267 0.25 1.38 -3.48
N SER A 268 0.33 1.15 -2.17
CA SER A 268 -0.04 -0.12 -1.56
C SER A 268 -1.32 0.06 -0.76
N PHE A 269 -2.25 -0.86 -0.94
CA PHE A 269 -3.52 -0.90 -0.21
C PHE A 269 -3.63 -2.23 0.53
N HIS A 270 -3.86 -2.16 1.85
CA HIS A 270 -4.02 -3.31 2.71
C HIS A 270 -5.38 -3.28 3.40
N SER A 271 -6.14 -4.35 3.27
CA SER A 271 -7.35 -4.65 4.01
C SER A 271 -7.28 -6.13 4.47
N GLY A 272 -8.08 -6.56 5.42
CA GLY A 272 -8.02 -7.91 5.95
C GLY A 272 -6.76 -8.17 6.80
N TYR A 273 -5.68 -8.68 6.20
CA TYR A 273 -4.38 -8.73 6.87
C TYR A 273 -3.60 -7.44 6.65
N ILE A 274 -3.46 -6.65 7.69
CA ILE A 274 -2.66 -5.42 7.69
C ILE A 274 -1.30 -5.74 8.33
N PRO A 275 -0.14 -5.52 7.66
CA PRO A 275 1.19 -5.75 8.23
C PRO A 275 1.37 -5.04 9.58
N THR A 276 2.07 -5.67 10.53
CA THR A 276 2.13 -5.17 11.92
C THR A 276 2.87 -3.86 12.10
N GLN A 277 3.68 -3.47 11.13
CA GLN A 277 4.30 -2.14 11.08
C GLN A 277 3.28 -0.99 10.98
N TYR A 278 2.05 -1.29 10.58
CA TYR A 278 0.95 -0.33 10.51
C TYR A 278 0.00 -0.51 11.69
N GLU A 279 -0.38 0.59 12.30
CA GLU A 279 -1.20 0.62 13.51
C GLU A 279 -2.15 1.82 13.53
N GLY A 280 -3.05 1.84 14.51
CA GLY A 280 -3.87 3.00 14.83
C GLY A 280 -5.11 3.19 13.95
N ARG A 281 -5.49 2.20 13.13
CA ARG A 281 -6.75 2.20 12.37
C ARG A 281 -7.32 0.78 12.26
N LEU A 282 -8.63 0.67 12.00
CA LEU A 282 -9.39 -0.58 12.13
C LEU A 282 -9.70 -1.27 10.80
N SER A 283 -9.64 -0.56 9.66
CA SER A 283 -10.21 -1.06 8.40
C SER A 283 -9.20 -1.25 7.29
N SER A 284 -8.38 -0.25 6.99
CA SER A 284 -7.40 -0.34 5.91
C SER A 284 -6.20 0.56 6.10
N VAL A 285 -5.16 0.30 5.31
CA VAL A 285 -3.98 1.15 5.18
C VAL A 285 -3.70 1.39 3.70
N THR A 286 -3.62 2.65 3.32
CA THR A 286 -3.17 3.11 2.01
C THR A 286 -1.83 3.82 2.18
N ASN A 287 -0.76 3.29 1.61
CA ASN A 287 0.55 3.94 1.65
C ASN A 287 0.94 4.40 0.24
N VAL A 288 1.03 5.70 0.06
CA VAL A 288 1.42 6.38 -1.18
C VAL A 288 2.89 6.72 -1.10
N ARG A 289 3.66 6.29 -2.09
CA ARG A 289 5.09 6.60 -2.20
C ARG A 289 5.34 7.50 -3.38
N LEU A 290 6.03 8.59 -3.13
CA LEU A 290 6.47 9.51 -4.18
C LEU A 290 7.69 8.95 -4.91
N LYS A 291 7.85 9.34 -6.18
CA LYS A 291 9.08 9.10 -6.97
C LYS A 291 10.30 9.63 -6.23
N ASP A 292 11.44 9.01 -6.49
CA ASP A 292 12.70 9.41 -5.86
C ASP A 292 13.46 10.47 -6.70
N GLY A 293 12.88 10.87 -7.85
CA GLY A 293 13.50 11.77 -8.81
C GLY A 293 14.49 11.08 -9.75
N ASN A 294 14.64 11.63 -10.97
CA ASN A 294 15.52 11.06 -11.98
C ASN A 294 16.99 11.43 -11.71
N LYS A 295 17.88 10.43 -11.56
CA LYS A 295 19.31 10.63 -11.27
C LYS A 295 20.16 10.83 -12.55
N GLN A 296 19.57 10.67 -13.73
CA GLN A 296 20.30 10.67 -15.01
C GLN A 296 20.02 11.90 -15.86
N ARG A 297 18.77 12.34 -15.91
CA ARG A 297 18.29 13.43 -16.78
C ARG A 297 17.17 14.21 -16.12
N PHE A 298 16.95 15.43 -16.60
CA PHE A 298 15.78 16.21 -16.22
C PHE A 298 14.55 15.70 -16.96
N GLU A 299 13.45 15.56 -16.24
CA GLU A 299 12.13 15.25 -16.79
C GLU A 299 11.10 16.20 -16.18
N HIS A 300 10.19 16.64 -17.02
CA HIS A 300 9.11 17.54 -16.61
C HIS A 300 7.76 16.97 -17.06
N THR A 301 6.75 17.05 -16.21
CA THR A 301 5.38 16.67 -16.55
C THR A 301 4.48 17.86 -16.25
N LEU A 302 3.76 18.33 -17.27
CA LEU A 302 2.76 19.38 -17.16
C LEU A 302 1.40 18.74 -17.44
N SER A 303 0.48 18.88 -16.48
CA SER A 303 -0.87 18.33 -16.60
C SER A 303 -1.91 19.42 -16.39
N PHE A 304 -2.89 19.45 -17.28
CA PHE A 304 -4.12 20.23 -17.19
C PHE A 304 -5.28 19.27 -17.01
N ASP A 305 -5.80 19.18 -15.82
CA ASP A 305 -6.97 18.37 -15.49
C ASP A 305 -8.18 19.29 -15.27
N MET A 306 -9.39 18.73 -15.34
CA MET A 306 -10.59 19.51 -15.12
C MET A 306 -10.55 20.33 -13.83
N PRO A 307 -10.15 19.77 -12.65
CA PRO A 307 -10.14 20.52 -11.40
C PRO A 307 -8.84 21.30 -11.15
N SER A 308 -7.73 21.03 -11.86
CA SER A 308 -6.43 21.61 -11.50
C SER A 308 -5.41 21.64 -12.64
N VAL A 309 -4.39 22.46 -12.46
CA VAL A 309 -3.15 22.41 -13.23
C VAL A 309 -2.01 21.97 -12.33
N SER A 310 -1.12 21.14 -12.87
CA SER A 310 0.02 20.63 -12.12
C SER A 310 1.30 20.59 -12.94
N LEU A 311 2.43 20.76 -12.24
CA LEU A 311 3.78 20.64 -12.76
C LEU A 311 4.58 19.72 -11.86
N VAL A 312 5.18 18.70 -12.44
CA VAL A 312 6.18 17.84 -11.78
C VAL A 312 7.51 18.04 -12.49
N SER A 313 8.56 18.30 -11.75
CA SER A 313 9.94 18.44 -12.23
C SER A 313 10.84 17.53 -11.45
N GLU A 314 11.61 16.70 -12.12
CA GLU A 314 12.56 15.79 -11.52
C GLU A 314 13.87 15.78 -12.27
N GLY A 315 14.99 15.55 -11.56
CA GLY A 315 16.28 15.54 -12.20
C GLY A 315 17.46 15.40 -11.23
N PRO A 316 18.70 15.24 -11.77
CA PRO A 316 19.90 15.14 -10.96
C PRO A 316 20.34 16.51 -10.43
N VAL A 317 20.57 16.61 -9.12
CA VAL A 317 21.37 17.69 -8.52
C VAL A 317 22.85 17.33 -8.64
N ILE A 318 23.18 16.06 -8.35
CA ILE A 318 24.48 15.44 -8.59
C ILE A 318 24.22 14.13 -9.33
N LYS A 319 24.69 14.05 -10.56
CA LYS A 319 24.47 12.89 -11.42
C LYS A 319 24.84 11.59 -10.70
N ASP A 320 23.98 10.58 -10.80
CA ASP A 320 24.08 9.25 -10.18
C ASP A 320 24.02 9.22 -8.64
N LYS A 321 24.01 10.37 -7.94
CA LYS A 321 24.07 10.44 -6.48
C LYS A 321 22.89 11.15 -5.82
N LEU A 322 22.57 12.36 -6.27
CA LEU A 322 21.54 13.19 -5.65
C LEU A 322 20.53 13.62 -6.69
N SER A 323 19.29 13.21 -6.53
CA SER A 323 18.15 13.66 -7.34
C SER A 323 17.19 14.50 -6.53
N TYR A 324 16.37 15.27 -7.25
CA TYR A 324 15.22 15.97 -6.70
C TYR A 324 13.95 15.60 -7.44
N LEU A 325 12.83 15.66 -6.74
CA LEU A 325 11.48 15.69 -7.25
C LEU A 325 10.79 16.92 -6.66
N ALA A 326 10.28 17.80 -7.52
CA ALA A 326 9.46 18.95 -7.13
C ALA A 326 8.11 18.85 -7.84
N SER A 327 7.02 19.00 -7.10
CA SER A 327 5.66 18.96 -7.62
C SER A 327 4.89 20.16 -7.11
N LEU A 328 4.17 20.83 -7.99
CA LEU A 328 3.26 21.93 -7.71
C LEU A 328 1.93 21.63 -8.37
N ARG A 329 0.83 21.81 -7.65
CA ARG A 329 -0.52 21.69 -8.19
C ARG A 329 -1.41 22.76 -7.58
N ARG A 330 -2.30 23.36 -8.40
CA ARG A 330 -3.31 24.31 -7.97
C ARG A 330 -4.65 24.03 -8.66
N SER A 331 -5.75 24.09 -7.92
CA SER A 331 -7.08 24.16 -8.53
C SER A 331 -7.22 25.47 -9.32
N TRP A 332 -7.95 25.43 -10.42
CA TRP A 332 -8.17 26.63 -11.26
C TRP A 332 -9.67 26.97 -11.42
N LEU A 333 -10.52 26.24 -10.72
CA LEU A 333 -11.98 26.43 -10.80
C LEU A 333 -12.41 27.82 -10.33
N ASP A 334 -11.73 28.35 -9.33
CA ASP A 334 -11.93 29.71 -8.81
C ASP A 334 -11.72 30.82 -9.85
N LEU A 335 -10.85 30.59 -10.85
CA LEU A 335 -10.59 31.58 -11.90
C LEU A 335 -11.75 31.78 -12.88
N PHE A 336 -12.68 30.84 -12.92
CA PHE A 336 -13.85 30.85 -13.79
C PHE A 336 -15.15 31.08 -13.02
N ASP A 337 -15.10 31.20 -11.70
CA ASP A 337 -16.28 31.33 -10.87
C ASP A 337 -17.06 32.61 -11.18
N ASP A 338 -16.39 33.74 -11.37
CA ASP A 338 -16.98 35.00 -11.80
C ASP A 338 -17.66 34.91 -13.16
N PHE A 339 -17.17 34.03 -14.05
CA PHE A 339 -17.73 33.81 -15.38
C PHE A 339 -18.89 32.82 -15.37
N LEU A 340 -18.77 31.75 -14.58
CA LEU A 340 -19.75 30.66 -14.52
C LEU A 340 -20.91 30.96 -13.56
N ARG A 341 -20.67 31.76 -12.52
CA ARG A 341 -21.64 32.04 -11.44
C ARG A 341 -21.52 33.47 -10.91
N PRO A 342 -22.04 34.48 -11.60
CA PRO A 342 -21.94 35.87 -11.17
C PRO A 342 -22.70 36.18 -9.86
N GLU A 343 -23.71 35.36 -9.51
CA GLU A 343 -24.59 35.58 -8.35
C GLU A 343 -24.23 34.72 -7.12
N ASP A 344 -23.72 33.50 -7.30
CA ASP A 344 -23.39 32.55 -6.22
C ASP A 344 -21.86 32.31 -6.14
N ARG A 345 -21.22 32.86 -5.12
CA ARG A 345 -19.77 32.78 -4.93
C ARG A 345 -19.34 31.65 -4.01
N THR A 346 -19.71 30.41 -4.34
CA THR A 346 -19.14 29.25 -3.68
C THR A 346 -17.81 28.93 -4.34
N ASN A 347 -16.71 29.27 -3.72
CA ASN A 347 -15.38 29.16 -4.33
C ASN A 347 -14.50 28.18 -3.57
N LEU A 348 -13.87 27.27 -4.29
CA LEU A 348 -12.92 26.31 -3.74
C LEU A 348 -11.55 26.55 -4.33
N THR A 349 -10.59 26.87 -3.49
CA THR A 349 -9.18 26.96 -3.85
C THR A 349 -8.41 25.88 -3.14
N ALA A 350 -7.66 25.07 -3.89
CA ALA A 350 -6.76 24.07 -3.33
C ALA A 350 -5.41 24.13 -4.04
N TYR A 351 -4.33 24.00 -3.28
CA TYR A 351 -2.99 23.86 -3.83
C TYR A 351 -2.14 22.95 -2.95
N ASP A 352 -1.28 22.19 -3.60
CA ASP A 352 -0.29 21.36 -2.93
C ASP A 352 1.08 21.46 -3.59
N TYR A 353 2.11 21.26 -2.78
CA TYR A 353 3.48 21.16 -3.25
C TYR A 353 4.25 20.09 -2.50
N ASN A 354 5.12 19.42 -3.24
CA ASN A 354 6.05 18.43 -2.74
C ASN A 354 7.46 18.78 -3.18
N LEU A 355 8.42 18.59 -2.28
CA LEU A 355 9.84 18.60 -2.59
C LEU A 355 10.46 17.36 -1.93
N LYS A 356 11.15 16.53 -2.74
CA LYS A 356 11.85 15.34 -2.24
C LYS A 356 13.26 15.33 -2.79
N LEU A 357 14.21 15.02 -1.93
CA LEU A 357 15.61 14.81 -2.25
C LEU A 357 15.97 13.36 -1.93
N ASP A 358 16.65 12.68 -2.84
CA ASP A 358 17.15 11.31 -2.66
C ASP A 358 18.67 11.31 -2.87
N TYR A 359 19.40 11.14 -1.78
CA TYR A 359 20.85 11.07 -1.76
C TYR A 359 21.33 9.64 -1.55
N GLU A 360 22.11 9.17 -2.49
CA GLU A 360 22.74 7.86 -2.47
C GLU A 360 24.16 7.99 -1.93
N ILE A 361 24.37 7.55 -0.68
CA ILE A 361 25.70 7.54 -0.04
C ILE A 361 26.57 6.51 -0.76
N ASP A 362 26.03 5.31 -0.92
CA ASP A 362 26.63 4.21 -1.64
C ASP A 362 25.53 3.31 -2.28
N SER A 363 25.90 2.19 -2.90
CA SER A 363 24.97 1.29 -3.59
C SER A 363 23.94 0.64 -2.63
N LEU A 364 24.20 0.60 -1.33
CA LEU A 364 23.37 -0.05 -0.31
C LEU A 364 22.63 0.94 0.59
N THR A 365 23.10 2.19 0.66
CA THR A 365 22.62 3.19 1.63
C THR A 365 22.07 4.42 0.93
N THR A 366 20.84 4.80 1.28
CA THR A 366 20.18 6.03 0.79
C THR A 366 19.62 6.84 1.95
N ILE A 367 19.72 8.15 1.83
CA ILE A 367 19.03 9.12 2.69
C ILE A 367 18.02 9.87 1.84
N LYS A 368 16.79 10.01 2.32
CA LYS A 368 15.73 10.77 1.64
C LYS A 368 15.19 11.84 2.57
N ALA A 369 15.02 13.02 2.05
CA ALA A 369 14.35 14.11 2.75
C ALA A 369 13.18 14.59 1.93
N SER A 370 12.00 14.78 2.53
CA SER A 370 10.83 15.31 1.84
C SER A 370 10.09 16.36 2.65
N ALA A 371 9.49 17.29 1.92
CA ALA A 371 8.59 18.31 2.44
C ALA A 371 7.33 18.32 1.59
N TYR A 372 6.19 18.26 2.23
CA TYR A 372 4.87 18.31 1.61
C TYR A 372 4.01 19.33 2.33
N ASN A 373 3.24 20.09 1.57
CA ASN A 373 2.20 20.97 2.09
C ASN A 373 0.98 20.95 1.16
N SER A 374 -0.20 20.90 1.74
CA SER A 374 -1.48 21.04 1.05
C SER A 374 -2.34 22.03 1.77
N ASN A 375 -2.92 22.96 1.04
CA ASN A 375 -3.88 23.94 1.55
C ASN A 375 -5.16 23.89 0.74
N GLU A 376 -6.25 24.16 1.41
CA GLU A 376 -7.56 24.30 0.81
C GLU A 376 -8.36 25.37 1.52
N ASP A 377 -9.03 26.20 0.75
CA ASP A 377 -9.95 27.24 1.21
C ASP A 377 -11.28 27.03 0.51
N PHE A 378 -12.32 26.84 1.30
CA PHE A 378 -13.68 26.68 0.81
C PHE A 378 -14.52 27.85 1.28
N HIS A 379 -15.05 28.62 0.32
CA HIS A 379 -15.91 29.77 0.57
C HIS A 379 -17.37 29.32 0.42
N LEU A 380 -18.14 29.48 1.49
CA LEU A 380 -19.58 29.22 1.49
C LEU A 380 -20.34 30.49 1.13
N SER A 381 -21.33 30.35 0.22
CA SER A 381 -22.23 31.47 -0.16
C SER A 381 -23.32 31.74 0.88
N PRO A 382 -23.75 32.96 1.07
CA PRO A 382 -24.83 33.31 1.99
C PRO A 382 -26.20 32.73 1.61
N ASP A 383 -26.41 32.29 0.39
CA ASP A 383 -27.69 31.79 -0.09
C ASP A 383 -28.02 30.37 0.36
N ASP A 384 -27.06 29.68 1.01
CA ASP A 384 -27.31 28.41 1.71
C ASP A 384 -27.97 28.70 3.07
N GLU A 385 -29.19 29.26 3.04
CA GLU A 385 -29.99 29.72 4.22
C GLU A 385 -30.25 28.61 5.26
N GLU A 386 -30.10 27.35 4.90
CA GLU A 386 -30.30 26.21 5.81
C GLU A 386 -29.18 26.01 6.84
N ILE A 387 -27.97 26.53 6.58
CA ILE A 387 -26.81 26.38 7.47
C ILE A 387 -26.58 27.61 8.34
N PHE A 388 -27.09 28.80 7.95
CA PHE A 388 -26.78 30.07 8.60
C PHE A 388 -28.01 30.75 9.20
N THR A 389 -27.99 31.01 10.49
CA THR A 389 -29.08 31.62 11.23
C THR A 389 -29.07 33.16 11.22
N ASP A 390 -28.13 33.83 10.56
CA ASP A 390 -28.00 35.29 10.60
C ASP A 390 -27.85 35.90 9.18
N ASN A 391 -28.73 36.86 8.88
CA ASN A 391 -28.80 37.65 7.64
C ASN A 391 -27.56 38.54 7.36
N SER A 392 -26.40 38.27 7.94
CA SER A 392 -25.18 39.00 7.64
C SER A 392 -24.52 38.42 6.37
N LYS A 393 -24.51 39.21 5.31
CA LYS A 393 -23.85 38.96 4.01
C LYS A 393 -22.34 38.74 4.11
N LYS A 394 -21.89 37.79 4.92
CA LYS A 394 -20.45 37.48 5.09
C LYS A 394 -20.16 36.10 4.57
N HIS A 395 -19.22 36.04 3.64
CA HIS A 395 -18.66 34.79 3.15
C HIS A 395 -17.95 34.05 4.27
N SER A 396 -18.37 32.82 4.53
CA SER A 396 -17.67 31.92 5.45
C SER A 396 -16.55 31.19 4.75
N VAL A 397 -15.38 31.13 5.38
CA VAL A 397 -14.22 30.42 4.82
C VAL A 397 -13.83 29.27 5.74
N LEU A 398 -13.93 28.06 5.19
CA LEU A 398 -13.34 26.87 5.77
C LEU A 398 -11.91 26.71 5.25
N HIS A 399 -10.95 26.58 6.15
CA HIS A 399 -9.54 26.41 5.79
C HIS A 399 -9.01 25.09 6.29
N GLY A 400 -8.41 24.29 5.40
CA GLY A 400 -7.71 23.04 5.68
C GLY A 400 -6.24 23.14 5.30
N ASN A 401 -5.34 22.61 6.13
CA ASN A 401 -3.91 22.56 5.84
C ASN A 401 -3.26 21.28 6.36
N ASN A 402 -2.55 20.56 5.49
CA ASN A 402 -1.66 19.46 5.82
C ASN A 402 -0.20 19.86 5.59
N GLN A 403 0.67 19.58 6.54
CA GLN A 403 2.13 19.78 6.45
C GLN A 403 2.83 18.49 6.85
N LEU A 404 3.84 18.10 6.10
CA LEU A 404 4.63 16.91 6.35
C LEU A 404 6.09 17.15 6.02
N TYR A 405 6.98 16.79 6.94
CA TYR A 405 8.43 16.83 6.76
C TYR A 405 8.98 15.47 7.17
N THR A 406 9.77 14.83 6.32
CA THR A 406 10.34 13.52 6.60
C THR A 406 11.83 13.47 6.31
N LEU A 407 12.53 12.70 7.12
CA LEU A 407 13.92 12.31 6.89
C LEU A 407 14.01 10.79 7.09
N SER A 408 14.43 10.07 6.07
CA SER A 408 14.53 8.62 6.13
C SER A 408 15.90 8.12 5.70
N LEU A 409 16.37 7.08 6.38
CA LEU A 409 17.57 6.31 6.06
C LEU A 409 17.14 4.90 5.69
N ASN A 410 17.67 4.38 4.58
CA ASN A 410 17.48 2.99 4.18
C ASN A 410 18.86 2.40 3.89
N THR A 411 19.21 1.31 4.55
CA THR A 411 20.51 0.66 4.37
C THR A 411 20.40 -0.86 4.46
N LEU A 412 21.18 -1.55 3.65
CA LEU A 412 21.39 -2.97 3.75
C LEU A 412 22.65 -3.22 4.61
N LEU A 413 22.46 -3.57 5.88
CA LEU A 413 23.55 -3.78 6.83
C LEU A 413 24.34 -5.06 6.54
N SER A 414 23.65 -6.10 6.09
CA SER A 414 24.23 -7.35 5.63
C SER A 414 23.32 -7.97 4.56
N PRO A 415 23.76 -8.98 3.81
CA PRO A 415 22.93 -9.65 2.83
C PRO A 415 21.55 -10.08 3.35
N GLN A 416 21.43 -10.35 4.63
CA GLN A 416 20.20 -10.82 5.25
C GLN A 416 19.45 -9.75 6.06
N PHE A 417 20.03 -8.55 6.26
CA PHE A 417 19.53 -7.58 7.20
C PHE A 417 19.39 -6.19 6.60
N THR A 418 18.15 -5.73 6.42
CA THR A 418 17.84 -4.37 5.98
C THR A 418 17.37 -3.53 7.17
N LEU A 419 17.88 -2.33 7.29
CA LEU A 419 17.48 -1.34 8.29
C LEU A 419 16.85 -0.14 7.61
N ARG A 420 15.71 0.29 8.14
CA ARG A 420 15.05 1.54 7.77
C ARG A 420 14.84 2.39 9.01
N GLY A 421 15.19 3.65 8.92
CA GLY A 421 14.89 4.65 9.93
C GLY A 421 14.09 5.79 9.30
N ASN A 422 13.13 6.34 10.03
CA ASN A 422 12.37 7.51 9.60
C ASN A 422 12.11 8.41 10.80
N ILE A 423 12.27 9.71 10.59
CA ILE A 423 11.84 10.76 11.51
C ILE A 423 10.93 11.68 10.72
N ALA A 424 9.75 11.95 11.25
CA ALA A 424 8.76 12.75 10.57
C ALA A 424 8.04 13.72 11.51
N TYR A 425 7.69 14.87 10.97
CA TYR A 425 6.77 15.82 11.57
C TYR A 425 5.56 15.99 10.64
N SER A 426 4.36 15.75 11.17
CA SER A 426 3.10 15.92 10.47
C SER A 426 2.20 16.89 11.24
N ARG A 427 1.52 17.79 10.53
CA ARG A 427 0.52 18.68 11.11
C ARG A 427 -0.70 18.78 10.19
N TYR A 428 -1.86 18.57 10.75
CA TYR A 428 -3.14 18.93 10.13
C TYR A 428 -3.79 20.04 10.93
N THR A 429 -4.34 21.03 10.26
CA THR A 429 -5.13 22.11 10.87
C THR A 429 -6.37 22.36 10.04
N SER A 430 -7.53 22.38 10.69
CA SER A 430 -8.78 22.83 10.13
C SER A 430 -9.28 24.01 10.94
N ARG A 431 -9.83 25.04 10.28
CA ARG A 431 -10.35 26.24 10.95
C ARG A 431 -11.51 26.88 10.18
N ALA A 432 -12.42 27.48 10.92
CA ALA A 432 -13.51 28.30 10.39
C ALA A 432 -13.77 29.50 11.29
N ASN A 433 -14.43 30.51 10.77
CA ASN A 433 -14.91 31.65 11.58
C ASN A 433 -16.17 31.21 12.34
N ALA A 434 -16.12 31.24 13.66
CA ALA A 434 -17.23 30.77 14.51
C ALA A 434 -18.51 31.59 14.37
N ARG A 435 -18.39 32.87 14.03
CA ARG A 435 -19.55 33.79 13.89
C ARG A 435 -20.42 33.38 12.71
N ASP A 436 -19.84 32.85 11.68
CA ASP A 436 -20.52 32.41 10.46
C ASP A 436 -21.45 31.23 10.74
N PHE A 437 -21.19 30.48 11.81
CA PHE A 437 -21.99 29.34 12.27
C PHE A 437 -22.86 29.65 13.48
N GLY A 438 -23.11 30.96 13.80
CA GLY A 438 -23.94 31.35 14.92
C GLY A 438 -23.36 31.07 16.31
N ILE A 439 -22.04 30.75 16.41
CA ILE A 439 -21.40 30.41 17.67
C ILE A 439 -20.92 31.67 18.38
N ALA A 440 -21.53 31.94 19.53
CA ALA A 440 -21.17 33.07 20.37
C ALA A 440 -19.95 32.73 21.26
N GLY A 441 -19.11 33.75 21.53
CA GLY A 441 -18.05 33.66 22.54
C GLY A 441 -16.67 33.22 22.01
N THR A 442 -16.56 32.87 20.75
CA THR A 442 -15.27 32.62 20.07
C THR A 442 -15.26 33.21 18.65
N ASP A 443 -14.13 33.67 18.18
CA ASP A 443 -13.99 34.17 16.80
C ASP A 443 -13.59 33.08 15.80
N ILE A 444 -12.90 32.02 16.24
CA ILE A 444 -12.36 30.99 15.37
C ILE A 444 -12.54 29.61 16.00
N ILE A 445 -13.15 28.72 15.25
CA ILE A 445 -13.17 27.29 15.53
C ILE A 445 -11.90 26.69 14.91
N ARG A 446 -11.19 25.88 15.67
CA ARG A 446 -9.93 25.27 15.20
C ARG A 446 -9.80 23.85 15.71
N SER A 447 -9.52 22.93 14.79
CA SER A 447 -9.03 21.59 15.09
C SER A 447 -7.58 21.46 14.61
N ARG A 448 -6.71 20.86 15.40
CA ARG A 448 -5.31 20.65 15.02
C ARG A 448 -4.79 19.33 15.57
N ILE A 449 -4.05 18.63 14.75
CA ILE A 449 -3.20 17.51 15.15
C ILE A 449 -1.77 17.84 14.73
N SER A 450 -0.82 17.70 15.66
CA SER A 450 0.61 17.81 15.34
C SER A 450 1.33 16.58 15.88
N THR A 451 1.99 15.84 15.03
CA THR A 451 2.65 14.58 15.36
C THR A 451 4.12 14.65 15.02
N MET A 452 4.98 14.39 16.00
CA MET A 452 6.38 14.07 15.75
C MET A 452 6.56 12.58 15.96
N SER A 453 7.01 11.87 14.94
CA SER A 453 7.17 10.42 14.97
C SER A 453 8.56 9.99 14.54
N SER A 454 8.99 8.88 15.07
CA SER A 454 10.20 8.18 14.62
C SER A 454 9.92 6.69 14.58
N HIS A 455 10.48 6.00 13.60
CA HIS A 455 10.45 4.55 13.59
C HIS A 455 11.75 3.95 13.06
N ILE A 456 12.07 2.78 13.57
CA ILE A 456 13.15 1.92 13.10
C ILE A 456 12.51 0.59 12.74
N ASP A 457 12.67 0.18 11.51
CA ASP A 457 12.17 -1.08 10.96
C ASP A 457 13.36 -1.91 10.48
N CYS A 458 13.39 -3.18 10.89
CA CYS A 458 14.39 -4.15 10.52
C CYS A 458 13.71 -5.29 9.76
N ALA A 459 14.24 -5.62 8.58
CA ALA A 459 13.85 -6.82 7.85
C ALA A 459 14.99 -7.82 7.89
N TYR A 460 14.68 -9.04 8.34
CA TYR A 460 15.62 -10.16 8.39
C TYR A 460 15.15 -11.28 7.48
N THR A 461 15.93 -11.59 6.45
CA THR A 461 15.62 -12.60 5.43
C THR A 461 16.80 -13.55 5.29
N PRO A 462 16.91 -14.57 6.17
CA PRO A 462 18.04 -15.52 6.13
C PRO A 462 17.96 -16.50 4.94
N GLY A 463 16.82 -16.54 4.24
CA GLY A 463 16.61 -17.41 3.08
C GLY A 463 15.18 -17.38 2.58
N ALA A 464 14.85 -18.22 1.61
CA ALA A 464 13.54 -18.24 0.95
C ALA A 464 12.38 -18.76 1.82
N LEU A 465 12.67 -19.41 2.95
CA LEU A 465 11.66 -20.04 3.80
C LEU A 465 11.13 -19.13 4.89
N TYR A 466 11.88 -18.10 5.23
CA TYR A 466 11.58 -17.25 6.38
C TYR A 466 11.92 -15.80 6.09
N THR A 467 11.01 -14.89 6.44
CA THR A 467 11.24 -13.45 6.47
C THR A 467 10.60 -12.88 7.73
N ALA A 468 11.33 -12.07 8.47
CA ALA A 468 10.79 -11.36 9.64
C ALA A 468 10.97 -9.86 9.47
N HIS A 469 9.95 -9.11 9.85
CA HIS A 469 10.00 -7.66 10.04
C HIS A 469 9.76 -7.37 11.52
N PHE A 470 10.59 -6.54 12.11
CA PHE A 470 10.41 -6.12 13.47
C PHE A 470 10.94 -4.72 13.67
N GLY A 471 10.36 -4.01 14.60
CA GLY A 471 10.75 -2.64 14.79
C GLY A 471 10.12 -1.98 16.00
N ILE A 472 10.45 -0.71 16.12
CA ILE A 472 9.97 0.19 17.17
C ILE A 472 9.48 1.48 16.52
N ARG A 473 8.34 1.98 16.97
CA ARG A 473 7.79 3.27 16.58
C ARG A 473 7.48 4.08 17.82
N GLY A 474 7.90 5.35 17.83
CA GLY A 474 7.54 6.34 18.83
C GLY A 474 6.78 7.49 18.18
N ALA A 475 5.74 7.99 18.83
CA ALA A 475 5.02 9.19 18.41
C ALA A 475 4.73 10.10 19.61
N TRP A 476 4.87 11.38 19.38
CA TRP A 476 4.43 12.43 20.29
C TRP A 476 3.43 13.31 19.55
N GLU A 477 2.20 13.30 20.03
CA GLU A 477 1.08 13.94 19.39
C GLU A 477 0.51 15.03 20.26
N LYS A 478 0.12 16.14 19.64
CA LYS A 478 -0.60 17.24 20.28
C LYS A 478 -1.87 17.49 19.52
N TYR A 479 -2.97 17.54 20.23
CA TYR A 479 -4.31 17.77 19.74
C TYR A 479 -4.86 19.10 20.26
N ILE A 480 -5.47 19.88 19.37
CA ILE A 480 -6.45 20.90 19.72
C ILE A 480 -7.78 20.32 19.26
N LEU A 481 -8.64 19.98 20.23
CA LEU A 481 -9.93 19.41 19.95
C LEU A 481 -10.81 20.48 19.29
N GLY A 482 -11.38 20.16 18.14
CA GLY A 482 -12.39 20.95 17.49
C GLY A 482 -13.73 20.86 18.24
N GLY A 483 -14.75 21.44 17.64
CA GLY A 483 -16.13 21.31 18.09
C GLY A 483 -16.76 22.66 18.35
N VAL A 484 -18.01 22.77 17.94
CA VAL A 484 -18.87 23.94 18.07
C VAL A 484 -19.23 24.21 19.54
N PHE A 485 -19.15 23.19 20.38
CA PHE A 485 -19.68 23.17 21.73
C PHE A 485 -18.63 23.25 22.84
N THR A 486 -17.35 23.40 22.46
CA THR A 486 -16.29 23.57 23.47
C THR A 486 -16.31 24.95 24.05
N ALA A 487 -16.09 25.06 25.38
CA ALA A 487 -15.87 26.32 26.05
C ALA A 487 -14.73 27.10 25.37
N PRO A 488 -14.69 28.46 25.55
CA PRO A 488 -13.77 29.35 24.80
C PRO A 488 -12.27 28.98 24.92
N GLU A 489 -11.90 28.13 25.85
CA GLU A 489 -10.55 27.59 25.98
C GLU A 489 -10.43 26.28 25.19
N ALA A 490 -9.74 26.32 24.04
CA ALA A 490 -9.44 25.14 23.26
C ALA A 490 -8.69 24.12 24.12
N THR A 491 -9.28 22.95 24.39
CA THR A 491 -8.65 21.90 25.17
C THR A 491 -7.47 21.33 24.37
N GLU A 492 -6.25 21.58 24.88
CA GLU A 492 -5.04 20.99 24.31
C GLU A 492 -4.70 19.69 25.03
N GLU A 493 -4.57 18.60 24.30
CA GLU A 493 -4.14 17.31 24.80
C GLU A 493 -2.84 16.86 24.15
N ALA A 494 -1.99 16.21 24.94
CA ALA A 494 -0.74 15.64 24.48
C ALA A 494 -0.71 14.14 24.76
N VAL A 495 -0.25 13.38 23.79
CA VAL A 495 -0.18 11.93 23.85
C VAL A 495 1.22 11.46 23.50
N ARG A 496 1.70 10.43 24.19
CA ARG A 496 2.90 9.67 23.82
C ARG A 496 2.50 8.25 23.49
N GLN A 497 2.97 7.77 22.38
CA GLN A 497 2.73 6.40 21.92
C GLN A 497 4.07 5.71 21.64
N LEU A 498 4.18 4.48 22.09
CA LEU A 498 5.31 3.60 21.81
C LEU A 498 4.79 2.27 21.33
N SER A 499 5.27 1.79 20.19
CA SER A 499 4.87 0.52 19.60
C SER A 499 6.08 -0.35 19.35
N LEU A 500 5.92 -1.63 19.67
CA LEU A 500 6.86 -2.70 19.34
C LEU A 500 6.15 -3.71 18.47
N TYR A 501 6.68 -4.03 17.30
CA TYR A 501 6.04 -4.96 16.38
C TYR A 501 7.00 -6.01 15.86
N TYR A 502 6.38 -7.15 15.55
CA TYR A 502 7.02 -8.29 14.91
C TYR A 502 6.05 -8.91 13.92
N ASP A 503 6.51 -9.19 12.71
CA ASP A 503 5.76 -9.82 11.63
C ASP A 503 6.66 -10.85 10.95
N SER A 504 6.24 -12.10 10.88
CA SER A 504 7.03 -13.15 10.25
C SER A 504 6.23 -13.88 9.18
N ARG A 505 6.85 -14.09 8.05
CA ARG A 505 6.34 -14.93 6.97
C ARG A 505 7.17 -16.21 6.90
N ILE A 506 6.49 -17.35 7.01
CA ILE A 506 7.08 -18.68 7.03
C ILE A 506 6.50 -19.48 5.89
N ARG A 507 7.35 -20.02 5.04
CA ARG A 507 6.98 -20.96 4.00
C ARG A 507 7.15 -22.38 4.53
N LEU A 508 6.05 -23.03 4.93
CA LEU A 508 6.09 -24.37 5.50
C LEU A 508 6.25 -25.47 4.42
N THR A 509 5.55 -25.29 3.30
CA THR A 509 5.72 -26.13 2.09
C THR A 509 5.80 -25.22 0.86
N PRO A 510 6.14 -25.73 -0.34
CA PRO A 510 6.10 -24.94 -1.56
C PRO A 510 4.74 -24.24 -1.79
N GLU A 511 3.65 -24.83 -1.31
CA GLU A 511 2.28 -24.36 -1.50
C GLU A 511 1.74 -23.56 -0.31
N LEU A 512 2.29 -23.76 0.92
CA LEU A 512 1.74 -23.21 2.14
C LEU A 512 2.61 -22.13 2.76
N TYR A 513 2.07 -20.92 2.86
CA TYR A 513 2.63 -19.77 3.55
C TYR A 513 1.79 -19.41 4.77
N ILE A 514 2.46 -19.20 5.89
CA ILE A 514 1.86 -18.67 7.12
C ILE A 514 2.53 -17.35 7.45
N GLN A 515 1.72 -16.39 7.88
CA GLN A 515 2.19 -15.12 8.38
C GLN A 515 1.63 -14.89 9.77
N VAL A 516 2.50 -14.60 10.73
CA VAL A 516 2.16 -14.34 12.13
C VAL A 516 2.73 -13.00 12.52
N GLY A 517 1.88 -12.15 13.04
CA GLY A 517 2.25 -10.82 13.45
C GLY A 517 1.76 -10.48 14.86
N LEU A 518 2.51 -9.68 15.56
CA LEU A 518 2.17 -9.14 16.87
C LEU A 518 2.60 -7.68 16.93
N ASN A 519 1.69 -6.81 17.35
CA ASN A 519 2.01 -5.43 17.67
C ASN A 519 1.60 -5.16 19.12
N TYR A 520 2.51 -4.56 19.92
CA TYR A 520 2.24 -4.08 21.25
C TYR A 520 2.35 -2.57 21.27
N VAL A 521 1.28 -1.89 21.70
CA VAL A 521 1.21 -0.43 21.78
C VAL A 521 1.03 -0.01 23.23
N PHE A 522 1.91 0.86 23.68
CA PHE A 522 1.79 1.64 24.91
C PHE A 522 1.34 3.05 24.54
N TYR A 523 0.18 3.46 25.02
CA TYR A 523 -0.46 4.74 24.74
C TYR A 523 -0.67 5.51 26.04
N HIS A 524 -0.08 6.70 26.15
CA HIS A 524 -0.06 7.50 27.37
C HIS A 524 -0.53 8.93 27.11
N PRO A 525 -1.81 9.24 27.30
CA PRO A 525 -2.33 10.60 27.32
C PRO A 525 -1.82 11.34 28.57
N ARG A 526 -1.55 12.65 28.44
CA ARG A 526 -0.97 13.46 29.51
C ARG A 526 -1.82 13.52 30.78
N HIS A 527 -3.16 13.65 30.61
CA HIS A 527 -4.10 13.88 31.73
C HIS A 527 -5.08 12.73 31.94
N ASN A 528 -4.93 11.62 31.25
CA ASN A 528 -5.87 10.50 31.24
C ASN A 528 -5.13 9.18 31.54
N LYS A 529 -5.91 8.11 31.72
CA LYS A 529 -5.42 6.77 31.97
C LYS A 529 -4.65 6.24 30.74
N GLU A 530 -3.54 5.58 30.99
CA GLU A 530 -2.77 4.86 29.99
C GLU A 530 -3.48 3.60 29.49
N PHE A 531 -3.18 3.22 28.27
CA PHE A 531 -3.69 2.01 27.63
C PHE A 531 -2.55 1.14 27.13
N HIS A 532 -2.73 -0.18 27.24
CA HIS A 532 -1.84 -1.20 26.71
C HIS A 532 -2.61 -2.06 25.73
N SER A 533 -2.13 -2.15 24.52
CA SER A 533 -2.79 -2.87 23.42
C SER A 533 -1.90 -3.99 22.90
N VAL A 534 -2.47 -5.18 22.77
CA VAL A 534 -1.84 -6.34 22.13
C VAL A 534 -2.66 -6.71 20.91
N GLN A 535 -2.07 -6.59 19.72
CA GLN A 535 -2.74 -6.73 18.43
C GLN A 535 -2.15 -7.92 17.65
N PRO A 536 -2.60 -9.14 17.90
CA PRO A 536 -2.19 -10.32 17.16
C PRO A 536 -2.82 -10.33 15.76
N ARG A 537 -2.06 -10.84 14.79
CA ARG A 537 -2.50 -11.02 13.40
C ARG A 537 -2.00 -12.34 12.87
N PHE A 538 -2.85 -13.01 12.12
CA PHE A 538 -2.54 -14.28 11.49
C PHE A 538 -3.07 -14.30 10.06
N SER A 539 -2.29 -14.83 9.13
CA SER A 539 -2.71 -15.07 7.76
C SER A 539 -2.11 -16.38 7.26
N MET A 540 -2.90 -17.07 6.46
CA MET A 540 -2.51 -18.29 5.78
C MET A 540 -2.83 -18.15 4.29
N LYS A 541 -1.90 -18.58 3.43
CA LYS A 541 -2.07 -18.62 1.98
C LYS A 541 -1.69 -20.02 1.49
N TYR A 542 -2.61 -20.69 0.81
CA TYR A 542 -2.41 -22.02 0.28
C TYR A 542 -2.64 -22.05 -1.24
N ALA A 543 -1.61 -22.43 -2.00
CA ALA A 543 -1.70 -22.59 -3.43
C ALA A 543 -2.36 -23.94 -3.74
N LEU A 544 -3.66 -23.93 -4.13
CA LEU A 544 -4.39 -25.13 -4.53
C LEU A 544 -3.89 -25.71 -5.85
N ALA A 545 -3.48 -24.82 -6.76
CA ALA A 545 -2.91 -25.12 -8.06
C ALA A 545 -1.98 -23.97 -8.48
N ASP A 546 -1.31 -24.11 -9.63
CA ASP A 546 -0.40 -23.08 -10.16
C ASP A 546 -1.06 -21.68 -10.27
N ASN A 547 -2.36 -21.66 -10.55
CA ASN A 547 -3.13 -20.43 -10.78
C ASN A 547 -4.16 -20.14 -9.70
N ASP A 548 -4.30 -21.00 -8.69
CA ASP A 548 -5.33 -20.91 -7.67
C ASP A 548 -4.74 -20.75 -6.27
N LEU A 549 -5.15 -19.68 -5.58
CA LEU A 549 -4.70 -19.36 -4.24
C LEU A 549 -5.90 -19.25 -3.29
N LEU A 550 -5.93 -20.06 -2.26
CA LEU A 550 -6.82 -19.90 -1.12
C LEU A 550 -6.11 -19.10 -0.04
N TYR A 551 -6.79 -18.16 0.58
CA TYR A 551 -6.23 -17.41 1.71
C TYR A 551 -7.26 -17.19 2.81
N GLY A 552 -6.74 -16.99 4.02
CA GLY A 552 -7.54 -16.59 5.16
C GLY A 552 -6.71 -15.75 6.12
N SER A 553 -7.37 -14.85 6.84
CA SER A 553 -6.71 -13.99 7.81
C SER A 553 -7.60 -13.67 8.99
N VAL A 554 -6.94 -13.42 10.13
CA VAL A 554 -7.56 -12.88 11.36
C VAL A 554 -6.65 -11.77 11.83
N SER A 555 -7.19 -10.57 11.99
CA SER A 555 -6.44 -9.40 12.45
C SER A 555 -7.18 -8.71 13.58
N ARG A 556 -6.51 -8.50 14.72
CA ARG A 556 -6.97 -7.61 15.76
C ARG A 556 -6.25 -6.28 15.61
N MET A 557 -7.03 -5.20 15.52
CA MET A 557 -6.54 -3.83 15.34
C MET A 557 -7.12 -2.91 16.41
N GLU A 558 -6.39 -1.88 16.78
CA GLU A 558 -6.84 -0.88 17.75
C GLU A 558 -6.56 0.53 17.24
N GLN A 559 -7.49 1.46 17.52
CA GLN A 559 -7.46 2.84 17.06
C GLN A 559 -7.52 3.77 18.26
N PHE A 560 -6.55 4.67 18.36
CA PHE A 560 -6.39 5.63 19.45
C PHE A 560 -6.77 7.06 19.06
N PHE A 561 -6.91 7.32 17.77
CA PHE A 561 -7.36 8.59 17.22
C PHE A 561 -8.72 8.43 16.57
N HIS A 562 -9.64 9.33 16.86
CA HIS A 562 -11.01 9.32 16.38
C HIS A 562 -11.32 10.63 15.66
N HIS A 563 -12.00 10.53 14.53
CA HIS A 563 -12.60 11.64 13.83
C HIS A 563 -14.12 11.48 13.90
N VAL A 564 -14.73 12.11 14.90
CA VAL A 564 -16.18 12.08 15.09
C VAL A 564 -16.78 13.22 14.27
N MET A 565 -17.43 12.87 13.17
CA MET A 565 -18.03 13.79 12.22
C MET A 565 -19.45 14.14 12.67
N LEU A 566 -19.82 15.42 12.58
CA LEU A 566 -21.16 15.93 12.79
C LEU A 566 -22.03 15.74 11.55
N THR A 567 -21.41 15.89 10.39
CA THR A 567 -22.01 15.73 9.06
C THR A 567 -21.22 14.69 8.27
N GLU A 568 -21.67 14.33 7.09
CA GLU A 568 -20.91 13.43 6.21
C GLU A 568 -19.70 14.12 5.56
N ILE A 569 -19.62 15.45 5.59
CA ILE A 569 -18.51 16.25 5.07
C ILE A 569 -17.58 16.60 6.23
N THR A 570 -16.26 16.41 6.06
CA THR A 570 -15.26 16.84 7.04
C THR A 570 -15.32 18.34 7.25
N MET A 571 -15.64 18.75 8.46
CA MET A 571 -15.81 20.15 8.84
C MET A 571 -14.82 20.57 9.93
N PRO A 572 -14.47 21.87 10.05
CA PRO A 572 -13.57 22.35 11.10
C PRO A 572 -14.07 22.13 12.52
N PHE A 573 -15.36 21.91 12.68
CA PHE A 573 -16.00 21.65 13.96
C PHE A 573 -16.14 20.16 14.30
N ASP A 574 -15.69 19.26 13.45
CA ASP A 574 -15.58 17.84 13.78
C ASP A 574 -14.58 17.61 14.92
N PHE A 575 -14.86 16.60 15.73
CA PHE A 575 -13.96 16.26 16.82
C PHE A 575 -12.81 15.39 16.33
N LEU A 576 -11.62 15.99 16.26
CA LEU A 576 -10.37 15.27 16.02
C LEU A 576 -9.73 14.96 17.38
N MET A 577 -10.01 13.80 17.93
CA MET A 577 -9.70 13.51 19.31
C MET A 577 -8.88 12.24 19.53
N PRO A 578 -7.95 12.26 20.50
CA PRO A 578 -7.34 11.04 21.01
C PRO A 578 -8.32 10.29 21.93
N SER A 579 -8.02 9.04 22.29
CA SER A 579 -8.79 8.29 23.29
C SER A 579 -8.55 8.85 24.68
N ILE A 580 -9.45 9.76 25.11
CA ILE A 580 -9.41 10.52 26.39
C ILE A 580 -10.82 10.72 26.96
N GLY A 581 -10.93 11.32 28.13
CA GLY A 581 -12.22 11.75 28.70
C GLY A 581 -13.18 10.60 29.03
N GLY A 582 -12.67 9.40 29.31
CA GLY A 582 -13.46 8.22 29.57
C GLY A 582 -13.72 7.34 28.34
N PHE A 583 -13.46 7.83 27.14
CA PHE A 583 -13.59 7.06 25.90
C PHE A 583 -12.38 6.14 25.71
N ARG A 584 -12.68 4.87 25.47
CA ARG A 584 -11.67 3.83 25.24
C ARG A 584 -11.17 3.88 23.79
N PRO A 585 -9.96 3.35 23.53
CA PRO A 585 -9.57 3.06 22.16
C PRO A 585 -10.59 2.14 21.50
N SER A 586 -10.94 2.43 20.26
CA SER A 586 -11.77 1.51 19.47
C SER A 586 -10.95 0.32 19.02
N TYR A 587 -11.52 -0.87 19.00
CA TYR A 587 -10.83 -2.03 18.44
C TYR A 587 -11.73 -2.85 17.52
N SER A 588 -11.11 -3.56 16.60
CA SER A 588 -11.78 -4.47 15.70
C SER A 588 -11.09 -5.82 15.64
N THR A 589 -11.89 -6.87 15.47
CA THR A 589 -11.43 -8.18 15.04
C THR A 589 -12.00 -8.45 13.66
N HIS A 590 -11.12 -8.61 12.69
CA HIS A 590 -11.46 -8.82 11.28
C HIS A 590 -11.08 -10.24 10.87
N TYR A 591 -12.05 -10.99 10.34
CA TYR A 591 -11.88 -12.31 9.75
C TYR A 591 -12.13 -12.20 8.25
N GLU A 592 -11.25 -12.75 7.45
CA GLU A 592 -11.41 -12.78 6.01
C GLU A 592 -10.98 -14.14 5.46
N VAL A 593 -11.71 -14.61 4.46
CA VAL A 593 -11.38 -15.80 3.67
C VAL A 593 -11.65 -15.49 2.21
N GLY A 594 -10.78 -15.97 1.32
CA GLY A 594 -10.96 -15.73 -0.10
C GLY A 594 -10.20 -16.73 -0.97
N TRP A 595 -10.62 -16.74 -2.21
CA TRP A 595 -10.00 -17.50 -3.29
C TRP A 595 -9.65 -16.58 -4.43
N LYS A 596 -8.41 -16.72 -4.99
CA LYS A 596 -7.90 -15.97 -6.12
C LYS A 596 -7.55 -16.93 -7.24
N HIS A 597 -8.04 -16.63 -8.43
CA HIS A 597 -7.64 -17.30 -9.66
C HIS A 597 -6.86 -16.33 -10.55
N TYR A 598 -5.66 -16.73 -10.97
CA TYR A 598 -4.80 -15.90 -11.82
C TYR A 598 -4.92 -16.35 -13.26
N PHE A 599 -5.47 -15.48 -14.11
CA PHE A 599 -5.44 -15.67 -15.57
C PHE A 599 -4.08 -15.24 -16.12
N ARG A 600 -3.82 -15.56 -17.37
CA ARG A 600 -2.59 -15.09 -18.04
C ARG A 600 -2.41 -13.56 -17.99
N SER A 601 -3.50 -12.80 -18.08
CA SER A 601 -3.51 -11.33 -18.15
C SER A 601 -4.48 -10.69 -17.16
N GLY A 602 -4.81 -11.38 -16.08
CA GLY A 602 -5.79 -10.87 -15.12
C GLY A 602 -5.92 -11.71 -13.86
N ILE A 603 -6.89 -11.34 -13.04
CA ILE A 603 -7.20 -11.98 -11.77
C ILE A 603 -8.70 -12.01 -11.54
N MET A 604 -9.18 -13.07 -10.91
CA MET A 604 -10.51 -13.15 -10.32
C MET A 604 -10.36 -13.47 -8.83
N GLU A 605 -11.12 -12.78 -8.01
CA GLU A 605 -11.12 -12.98 -6.56
C GLU A 605 -12.54 -13.04 -6.04
N VAL A 606 -12.80 -14.01 -5.17
CA VAL A 606 -14.01 -14.09 -4.35
C VAL A 606 -13.58 -14.11 -2.91
N SER A 607 -14.12 -13.20 -2.12
CA SER A 607 -13.80 -13.13 -0.68
C SER A 607 -15.07 -12.93 0.15
N ALA A 608 -14.97 -13.31 1.41
CA ALA A 608 -16.00 -13.03 2.42
C ALA A 608 -15.31 -12.58 3.70
N TYR A 609 -15.95 -11.64 4.39
CA TYR A 609 -15.42 -11.11 5.64
C TYR A 609 -16.48 -11.00 6.73
N TYR A 610 -16.02 -11.06 7.97
CA TYR A 610 -16.77 -10.67 9.16
C TYR A 610 -15.88 -9.79 10.04
N LYS A 611 -16.39 -8.63 10.45
CA LYS A 611 -15.67 -7.66 11.27
C LYS A 611 -16.53 -7.27 12.45
N GLN A 612 -16.00 -7.42 13.65
CA GLN A 612 -16.58 -6.97 14.90
C GLN A 612 -15.82 -5.74 15.38
N ARG A 613 -16.54 -4.71 15.80
CA ARG A 613 -15.99 -3.45 16.29
C ARG A 613 -16.53 -3.15 17.68
N GLU A 614 -15.69 -2.66 18.57
CA GLU A 614 -16.06 -2.26 19.93
C GLU A 614 -15.52 -0.85 20.22
N SER A 615 -16.19 -0.14 21.11
CA SER A 615 -15.92 1.25 21.48
C SER A 615 -15.91 2.21 20.27
N VAL A 616 -16.83 2.01 19.33
CA VAL A 616 -17.01 2.90 18.18
C VAL A 616 -17.63 4.20 18.66
N LEU A 617 -17.04 5.34 18.27
CA LEU A 617 -17.53 6.66 18.63
C LEU A 617 -18.41 7.24 17.53
N SER A 618 -19.50 7.88 17.93
CA SER A 618 -20.40 8.60 17.02
C SER A 618 -20.91 9.87 17.70
N PHE A 619 -21.34 10.81 16.89
CA PHE A 619 -22.00 12.01 17.38
C PHE A 619 -23.36 11.69 17.98
N ARG A 620 -23.69 12.35 19.10
CA ARG A 620 -24.97 12.21 19.81
C ARG A 620 -25.84 13.41 19.50
N PRO A 621 -26.94 13.22 18.74
CA PRO A 621 -27.78 14.34 18.32
C PRO A 621 -28.56 14.99 19.50
N TRP A 622 -28.74 14.26 20.59
CA TRP A 622 -29.40 14.78 21.81
C TRP A 622 -28.43 14.74 22.98
N PRO A 623 -27.77 15.87 23.30
CA PRO A 623 -26.90 15.93 24.47
C PRO A 623 -27.70 15.68 25.76
N ASN A 624 -27.01 15.26 26.80
CA ASN A 624 -27.62 15.14 28.12
C ASN A 624 -28.19 16.52 28.55
N GLU A 625 -29.30 16.52 29.33
CA GLU A 625 -29.99 17.71 29.75
C GLU A 625 -29.08 18.77 30.44
N ASN A 626 -27.90 18.38 30.90
CA ASN A 626 -26.87 19.23 31.51
C ASN A 626 -25.63 19.40 30.59
N GLY A 627 -25.74 19.14 29.29
CA GLY A 627 -24.63 19.13 28.36
C GLY A 627 -23.83 20.42 28.36
N SER A 628 -22.73 20.45 29.12
CA SER A 628 -21.80 21.56 29.23
C SER A 628 -20.42 21.27 28.67
N THR A 629 -20.17 20.01 28.33
CA THR A 629 -18.87 19.57 27.86
C THR A 629 -18.97 18.89 26.49
N TRP A 630 -17.90 18.92 25.73
CA TRP A 630 -17.81 18.24 24.41
C TRP A 630 -18.11 16.73 24.52
N ALA A 631 -17.79 16.10 25.65
CA ALA A 631 -18.03 14.67 25.86
C ALA A 631 -19.54 14.30 25.88
N ASP A 632 -20.41 15.24 26.17
CA ASP A 632 -21.87 15.01 26.21
C ASP A 632 -22.46 14.82 24.80
N TYR A 633 -21.74 15.26 23.78
CA TYR A 633 -22.13 15.13 22.37
C TYR A 633 -21.55 13.89 21.69
N ILE A 634 -20.79 13.05 22.41
CA ILE A 634 -20.21 11.82 21.88
C ILE A 634 -20.84 10.61 22.57
N MET A 635 -21.16 9.61 21.79
CA MET A 635 -21.63 8.32 22.29
C MET A 635 -20.69 7.18 21.87
N GLU A 636 -20.47 6.26 22.81
CA GLU A 636 -19.70 5.06 22.58
C GLU A 636 -20.63 3.87 22.33
N GLY A 637 -20.33 3.06 21.33
CA GLY A 637 -21.11 1.91 20.92
C GLY A 637 -20.26 0.78 20.38
N ASN A 638 -20.94 -0.18 19.80
CA ASN A 638 -20.31 -1.32 19.14
C ASN A 638 -20.88 -1.48 17.74
N GLY A 639 -20.18 -2.21 16.88
CA GLY A 639 -20.63 -2.50 15.52
C GLY A 639 -20.26 -3.89 15.04
N ASP A 640 -21.01 -4.39 14.08
CA ASP A 640 -20.63 -5.55 13.29
C ASP A 640 -20.84 -5.29 11.80
N SER A 641 -19.97 -5.85 10.98
CA SER A 641 -20.13 -5.85 9.53
C SER A 641 -19.74 -7.19 8.93
N HIS A 642 -20.42 -7.57 7.88
CA HIS A 642 -20.10 -8.77 7.12
C HIS A 642 -20.44 -8.55 5.65
N GLY A 643 -19.71 -9.23 4.78
CA GLY A 643 -19.95 -9.11 3.36
C GLY A 643 -19.23 -10.18 2.55
N ALA A 644 -19.60 -10.21 1.27
CA ALA A 644 -18.93 -11.00 0.27
C ALA A 644 -18.60 -10.10 -0.92
N SER A 645 -17.43 -10.29 -1.49
CA SER A 645 -16.94 -9.49 -2.61
C SER A 645 -16.53 -10.38 -3.77
N PHE A 646 -16.81 -9.90 -4.95
CA PHE A 646 -16.34 -10.45 -6.21
C PHE A 646 -15.53 -9.39 -6.94
N TYR A 647 -14.31 -9.73 -7.32
CA TYR A 647 -13.45 -8.87 -8.12
C TYR A 647 -12.96 -9.62 -9.34
N PHE A 648 -12.97 -8.94 -10.47
CA PHE A 648 -12.51 -9.48 -11.74
C PHE A 648 -11.75 -8.39 -12.49
N TYR A 649 -10.55 -8.73 -12.96
CA TYR A 649 -9.79 -7.91 -13.89
C TYR A 649 -9.15 -8.82 -14.93
N ASN A 650 -9.33 -8.48 -16.21
CA ASN A 650 -8.63 -9.17 -17.30
C ASN A 650 -8.43 -8.25 -18.51
N GLN A 651 -7.33 -8.46 -19.21
CA GLN A 651 -6.99 -7.77 -20.44
C GLN A 651 -6.93 -8.78 -21.59
N TRP A 652 -7.99 -8.84 -22.42
CA TRP A 652 -8.04 -9.67 -23.61
C TRP A 652 -7.61 -8.86 -24.84
N HIS A 653 -6.38 -8.98 -25.28
CA HIS A 653 -5.85 -8.25 -26.44
C HIS A 653 -6.13 -6.74 -26.38
N ARG A 654 -7.25 -6.30 -26.97
CA ARG A 654 -7.67 -4.89 -27.04
C ARG A 654 -8.77 -4.53 -26.04
N LEU A 655 -9.39 -5.52 -25.41
CA LEU A 655 -10.47 -5.34 -24.45
C LEU A 655 -9.94 -5.51 -23.03
N GLY A 656 -10.06 -4.48 -22.22
CA GLY A 656 -9.82 -4.54 -20.77
C GLY A 656 -11.15 -4.50 -20.02
N TRP A 657 -11.33 -5.33 -19.02
CA TRP A 657 -12.50 -5.31 -18.16
C TRP A 657 -12.09 -5.43 -16.70
N GLN A 658 -12.59 -4.50 -15.91
CA GLN A 658 -12.45 -4.51 -14.44
C GLN A 658 -13.86 -4.44 -13.86
N LEU A 659 -14.16 -5.31 -12.90
CA LEU A 659 -15.44 -5.41 -12.22
C LEU A 659 -15.21 -5.67 -10.74
N SER A 660 -15.89 -4.92 -9.90
CA SER A 660 -15.95 -5.14 -8.46
C SER A 660 -17.40 -5.12 -8.00
N TYR A 661 -17.82 -6.15 -7.30
CA TYR A 661 -19.14 -6.20 -6.66
C TYR A 661 -18.99 -6.60 -5.20
N THR A 662 -19.61 -5.84 -4.30
CA THR A 662 -19.65 -6.14 -2.87
C THR A 662 -21.08 -6.17 -2.39
N LEU A 663 -21.45 -7.27 -1.74
CA LEU A 663 -22.67 -7.42 -0.96
C LEU A 663 -22.28 -7.33 0.51
N SER A 664 -22.80 -6.35 1.24
CA SER A 664 -22.40 -6.12 2.62
C SER A 664 -23.55 -5.67 3.51
N LYS A 665 -23.36 -5.82 4.82
CA LYS A 665 -24.25 -5.28 5.83
C LYS A 665 -23.41 -4.78 7.00
N SER A 666 -23.61 -3.52 7.39
CA SER A 666 -22.93 -2.89 8.52
C SER A 666 -23.95 -2.36 9.52
N ARG A 667 -23.77 -2.67 10.78
CA ARG A 667 -24.70 -2.31 11.87
C ARG A 667 -23.96 -1.79 13.08
N GLU A 668 -24.61 -0.90 13.80
CA GLU A 668 -24.11 -0.33 15.04
C GLU A 668 -25.21 -0.35 16.11
N TRP A 669 -24.80 -0.28 17.38
CA TRP A 669 -25.72 -0.13 18.52
C TRP A 669 -25.02 0.64 19.63
N TYR A 670 -25.77 1.56 20.23
CA TYR A 670 -25.29 2.48 21.26
C TYR A 670 -26.14 2.36 22.51
N ALA A 671 -25.51 2.14 23.66
CA ALA A 671 -26.21 2.03 24.93
C ALA A 671 -26.87 3.34 25.35
N ALA A 672 -26.35 4.47 24.88
CA ALA A 672 -26.88 5.81 25.15
C ALA A 672 -28.21 6.13 24.43
N LEU A 673 -28.56 5.34 23.40
CA LEU A 673 -29.81 5.51 22.68
C LEU A 673 -30.94 4.69 23.33
N PRO A 674 -32.17 5.25 23.42
CA PRO A 674 -33.29 4.51 23.96
C PRO A 674 -33.73 3.32 23.10
N LEU A 675 -33.34 3.28 21.84
CA LEU A 675 -33.55 2.13 20.95
C LEU A 675 -32.57 1.02 21.31
N ARG A 676 -33.07 -0.03 21.92
CA ARG A 676 -32.32 -1.24 22.22
C ARG A 676 -32.28 -2.15 20.97
N GLY A 677 -31.31 -2.00 20.10
CA GLY A 677 -31.17 -2.83 18.93
C GLY A 677 -30.03 -2.46 18.01
N LYS A 678 -29.71 -3.36 17.10
CA LYS A 678 -28.74 -3.12 16.03
C LYS A 678 -29.41 -2.32 14.91
N MET A 679 -28.90 -1.15 14.62
CA MET A 679 -29.34 -0.29 13.52
C MET A 679 -28.32 -0.28 12.39
N PRO A 680 -28.69 0.05 11.15
CA PRO A 680 -27.73 0.25 10.08
C PRO A 680 -26.74 1.35 10.45
N SER A 681 -25.46 1.17 10.09
CA SER A 681 -24.48 2.28 10.18
C SER A 681 -24.76 3.33 9.09
N LEU A 682 -24.34 4.59 9.29
CA LEU A 682 -24.54 5.67 8.31
C LEU A 682 -23.93 5.33 6.94
N TYR A 683 -22.85 4.56 6.95
CA TYR A 683 -22.12 4.11 5.76
C TYR A 683 -22.46 2.67 5.32
N ASP A 684 -23.62 2.15 5.73
CA ASP A 684 -24.10 0.84 5.27
C ASP A 684 -24.60 0.91 3.83
N ILE A 685 -23.87 0.31 2.91
CA ILE A 685 -24.18 0.20 1.48
C ILE A 685 -24.29 -1.28 1.11
N PRO A 686 -25.50 -1.87 1.16
CA PRO A 686 -25.70 -3.31 0.92
C PRO A 686 -25.20 -3.79 -0.44
N HIS A 687 -25.41 -3.03 -1.50
CA HIS A 687 -24.98 -3.39 -2.85
C HIS A 687 -24.08 -2.29 -3.40
N ASN A 688 -22.88 -2.66 -3.79
CA ASN A 688 -21.92 -1.76 -4.45
C ASN A 688 -21.28 -2.48 -5.64
N LEU A 689 -21.62 -2.04 -6.85
CA LEU A 689 -21.11 -2.55 -8.12
C LEU A 689 -20.38 -1.44 -8.85
N ASN A 690 -19.14 -1.70 -9.24
CA ASN A 690 -18.36 -0.82 -10.07
C ASN A 690 -17.78 -1.64 -11.24
N SER A 691 -17.87 -1.11 -12.46
CA SER A 691 -17.34 -1.78 -13.64
C SER A 691 -16.71 -0.78 -14.58
N VAL A 692 -15.57 -1.12 -15.16
CA VAL A 692 -14.93 -0.34 -16.22
C VAL A 692 -14.53 -1.27 -17.35
N VAL A 693 -15.01 -0.96 -18.53
CA VAL A 693 -14.66 -1.65 -19.78
C VAL A 693 -13.90 -0.68 -20.67
N SER A 694 -12.75 -1.12 -21.17
CA SER A 694 -11.93 -0.32 -22.08
C SER A 694 -11.66 -1.08 -23.38
N TYR A 695 -11.66 -0.35 -24.49
CA TYR A 695 -11.34 -0.89 -25.81
C TYR A 695 -10.27 -0.06 -26.50
N ARG A 696 -9.15 -0.70 -26.83
CA ARG A 696 -8.06 -0.09 -27.58
C ARG A 696 -8.36 -0.07 -29.07
N MET A 697 -8.72 1.09 -29.63
CA MET A 697 -9.11 1.25 -31.03
C MET A 697 -7.91 1.20 -31.99
N GLY A 698 -6.70 1.40 -31.49
CA GLY A 698 -5.47 1.36 -32.29
C GLY A 698 -4.24 1.47 -31.40
N HIS A 699 -3.14 1.99 -31.95
CA HIS A 699 -1.89 2.15 -31.18
C HIS A 699 -1.93 3.34 -30.23
N HIS A 700 -2.82 4.32 -30.45
CA HIS A 700 -2.81 5.60 -29.76
C HIS A 700 -4.14 5.95 -29.09
N SER A 701 -5.20 5.20 -29.34
CA SER A 701 -6.55 5.56 -28.94
C SER A 701 -7.21 4.46 -28.12
N THR A 702 -7.85 4.86 -27.02
CA THR A 702 -8.62 3.95 -26.15
C THR A 702 -9.94 4.62 -25.79
N VAL A 703 -11.04 3.87 -25.90
CA VAL A 703 -12.34 4.25 -25.37
C VAL A 703 -12.60 3.46 -24.10
N ALA A 704 -13.15 4.10 -23.09
CA ALA A 704 -13.57 3.42 -21.86
C ALA A 704 -14.99 3.83 -21.48
N LEU A 705 -15.70 2.86 -20.89
CA LEU A 705 -17.03 3.00 -20.32
C LEU A 705 -16.98 2.52 -18.88
N GLY A 706 -17.35 3.37 -17.95
CA GLY A 706 -17.48 3.06 -16.51
C GLY A 706 -18.93 3.07 -16.08
N GLY A 707 -19.25 2.25 -15.11
CA GLY A 707 -20.57 2.21 -14.49
C GLY A 707 -20.46 1.92 -13.02
N THR A 708 -21.25 2.64 -12.23
CA THR A 708 -21.41 2.43 -10.81
C THR A 708 -22.88 2.23 -10.48
N LEU A 709 -23.19 1.27 -9.61
CA LEU A 709 -24.52 1.04 -9.08
C LEU A 709 -24.39 0.76 -7.58
N ARG A 710 -25.10 1.53 -6.75
CA ARG A 710 -25.02 1.43 -5.29
C ARG A 710 -26.41 1.49 -4.66
N SER A 711 -26.61 0.77 -3.55
CA SER A 711 -27.74 1.01 -2.67
C SER A 711 -27.67 2.45 -2.13
N GLY A 712 -28.82 3.06 -1.92
CA GLY A 712 -28.88 4.37 -1.27
C GLY A 712 -28.28 4.31 0.14
N ARG A 713 -27.73 5.44 0.60
CA ARG A 713 -27.20 5.61 1.94
C ARG A 713 -28.30 5.52 2.99
N VAL A 714 -27.92 5.26 4.22
CA VAL A 714 -28.81 5.47 5.37
C VAL A 714 -28.96 6.96 5.58
N LEU A 715 -30.18 7.45 5.59
CA LEU A 715 -30.46 8.86 5.81
C LEU A 715 -30.16 9.23 7.27
N GLY A 716 -29.41 10.30 7.43
CA GLY A 716 -29.23 10.97 8.70
C GLY A 716 -30.49 11.74 9.10
N ASP A 717 -30.40 12.39 10.20
CA ASP A 717 -31.55 13.08 10.77
C ASP A 717 -31.87 14.41 10.06
N ASP A 718 -30.86 15.01 9.44
CA ASP A 718 -30.99 16.28 8.70
C ASP A 718 -31.68 16.13 7.34
N ASP A 719 -31.78 14.89 6.83
CA ASP A 719 -32.38 14.58 5.53
C ASP A 719 -33.92 14.35 5.60
N LEU A 720 -34.50 14.38 6.80
CA LEU A 720 -35.91 14.09 7.02
C LEU A 720 -36.64 15.33 7.48
N ASP A 721 -37.65 15.79 6.74
CA ASP A 721 -38.64 16.79 7.16
C ASP A 721 -39.48 16.37 8.41
N ILE A 722 -39.01 15.37 9.14
CA ILE A 722 -39.71 14.80 10.28
C ILE A 722 -38.92 15.16 11.55
N PRO A 723 -39.58 15.64 12.62
CA PRO A 723 -38.90 15.89 13.89
C PRO A 723 -38.15 14.66 14.36
N MET A 724 -36.85 14.82 14.61
CA MET A 724 -35.95 13.81 15.06
C MET A 724 -36.44 13.16 16.37
N THR A 725 -36.84 11.92 16.30
CA THR A 725 -37.20 11.15 17.49
C THR A 725 -36.29 9.94 17.61
N PRO A 726 -36.02 9.41 18.80
CA PRO A 726 -35.23 8.19 18.94
C PRO A 726 -35.74 7.01 18.12
N SER A 727 -37.05 7.01 17.76
CA SER A 727 -37.66 5.94 16.95
C SER A 727 -37.43 6.08 15.43
N THR A 728 -37.08 7.27 14.95
CA THR A 728 -36.85 7.56 13.52
C THR A 728 -35.36 7.56 13.16
N PHE A 729 -34.45 7.50 14.14
CA PHE A 729 -33.02 7.55 13.97
C PHE A 729 -32.50 6.40 13.09
N ARG A 730 -31.89 6.73 11.95
CA ARG A 730 -31.30 5.77 10.98
C ARG A 730 -32.28 4.68 10.49
N THR A 731 -33.55 4.95 10.34
CA THR A 731 -34.56 3.97 9.87
C THR A 731 -34.81 4.05 8.37
N SER A 732 -34.50 5.18 7.74
CA SER A 732 -34.75 5.44 6.33
C SER A 732 -33.49 5.28 5.49
N ARG A 733 -33.70 5.00 4.22
CA ARG A 733 -32.62 4.84 3.24
C ARG A 733 -32.98 5.60 1.97
N ASP A 734 -32.01 6.27 1.37
CA ASP A 734 -32.13 6.95 0.09
C ASP A 734 -32.31 5.95 -1.08
N HIS A 735 -32.64 6.48 -2.24
CA HIS A 735 -32.81 5.69 -3.46
C HIS A 735 -31.49 5.04 -3.91
N MET A 736 -31.64 3.97 -4.73
CA MET A 736 -30.50 3.35 -5.41
C MET A 736 -29.86 4.38 -6.35
N ARG A 737 -28.52 4.49 -6.30
CA ARG A 737 -27.74 5.43 -7.11
C ARG A 737 -26.99 4.68 -8.20
N TYR A 738 -26.97 5.25 -9.38
CA TYR A 738 -26.21 4.72 -10.50
C TYR A 738 -25.77 5.84 -11.43
N HIS A 739 -24.60 5.69 -12.03
CA HIS A 739 -24.14 6.56 -13.10
C HIS A 739 -23.29 5.77 -14.12
N ILE A 740 -23.19 6.32 -15.32
CA ILE A 740 -22.35 5.80 -16.40
C ILE A 740 -21.45 6.92 -16.87
N ASP A 741 -20.15 6.62 -16.95
CA ASP A 741 -19.12 7.52 -17.43
C ASP A 741 -18.55 7.00 -18.74
N MET A 742 -18.13 7.91 -19.62
CA MET A 742 -17.51 7.55 -20.89
C MET A 742 -16.26 8.42 -21.11
N SER A 743 -15.20 7.82 -21.64
CA SER A 743 -14.00 8.57 -22.00
C SER A 743 -13.35 8.09 -23.29
N TYR A 744 -12.68 9.01 -23.95
CA TYR A 744 -11.77 8.75 -25.06
C TYR A 744 -10.39 9.27 -24.69
N THR A 745 -9.40 8.39 -24.69
CA THR A 745 -7.99 8.72 -24.38
C THR A 745 -7.14 8.56 -25.64
N PHE A 746 -6.38 9.59 -25.94
CA PHE A 746 -5.36 9.60 -26.99
C PHE A 746 -3.99 9.76 -26.36
N GLN A 747 -3.05 8.86 -26.70
CA GLN A 747 -1.67 8.88 -26.21
C GLN A 747 -0.69 8.71 -27.37
N ARG A 748 0.28 9.61 -27.46
CA ARG A 748 1.30 9.52 -28.52
C ARG A 748 2.65 10.03 -28.03
N LYS A 749 3.71 9.29 -28.37
CA LYS A 749 5.09 9.71 -28.15
C LYS A 749 5.56 10.55 -29.34
N TYR A 750 6.01 11.75 -29.05
CA TYR A 750 6.65 12.65 -30.00
C TYR A 750 8.15 12.76 -29.70
N ARG A 751 8.91 13.41 -30.58
CA ARG A 751 10.34 13.67 -30.38
C ARG A 751 10.62 14.50 -29.12
N LEU A 752 9.70 15.41 -28.78
CA LEU A 752 9.83 16.32 -27.61
C LEU A 752 9.28 15.71 -26.31
N GLY A 753 8.58 14.59 -26.35
CA GLY A 753 8.00 13.98 -25.16
C GLY A 753 6.76 13.14 -25.42
N ASN A 754 6.13 12.69 -24.33
CA ASN A 754 4.88 11.93 -24.38
C ASN A 754 3.70 12.88 -24.18
N PHE A 755 2.73 12.80 -25.08
CA PHE A 755 1.48 13.54 -25.02
C PHE A 755 0.33 12.58 -24.74
N LEU A 756 -0.47 12.89 -23.73
CA LEU A 756 -1.72 12.19 -23.39
C LEU A 756 -2.83 13.20 -23.29
N MET A 757 -3.96 12.89 -23.91
CA MET A 757 -5.17 13.71 -23.87
C MET A 757 -6.37 12.80 -23.66
N ARG A 758 -7.28 13.20 -22.79
CA ARG A 758 -8.54 12.50 -22.53
C ARG A 758 -9.69 13.47 -22.62
N PHE A 759 -10.75 13.04 -23.28
CA PHE A 759 -12.06 13.66 -23.25
C PHE A 759 -13.04 12.68 -22.63
N GLY A 760 -13.90 13.15 -21.74
CA GLY A 760 -14.89 12.30 -21.11
C GLY A 760 -16.21 13.01 -20.85
N LEU A 761 -17.19 12.20 -20.55
CA LEU A 761 -18.50 12.61 -20.06
C LEU A 761 -18.74 11.86 -18.75
N TYR A 762 -18.89 12.61 -17.69
CA TYR A 762 -19.29 12.09 -16.39
C TYR A 762 -20.81 12.07 -16.30
N ASN A 763 -21.38 10.99 -15.76
CA ASN A 763 -22.83 10.77 -15.60
C ASN A 763 -23.63 11.00 -16.89
N VAL A 764 -23.31 10.24 -17.94
CA VAL A 764 -23.94 10.35 -19.28
C VAL A 764 -25.47 10.22 -19.22
N LEU A 765 -26.00 9.47 -18.27
CA LEU A 765 -27.42 9.26 -18.06
C LEU A 765 -28.14 10.46 -17.44
N GLY A 766 -27.39 11.40 -16.88
CA GLY A 766 -27.96 12.58 -16.22
C GLY A 766 -28.82 12.24 -14.98
N ASN A 767 -28.43 11.26 -14.20
CA ASN A 767 -29.17 10.85 -13.02
C ASN A 767 -29.15 11.96 -11.94
N PRO A 768 -30.31 12.51 -11.54
CA PRO A 768 -30.37 13.58 -10.57
C PRO A 768 -29.91 13.21 -9.15
N SER A 769 -29.88 11.92 -8.82
CA SER A 769 -29.41 11.46 -7.50
C SER A 769 -27.91 11.68 -7.26
N GLU A 770 -27.14 12.12 -8.26
CA GLU A 770 -25.73 12.50 -8.15
C GLU A 770 -25.53 14.01 -7.92
N GLU A 771 -26.58 14.78 -7.71
CA GLU A 771 -26.51 16.25 -7.51
C GLU A 771 -25.55 16.66 -6.40
N GLU A 772 -25.47 15.91 -5.32
CA GLU A 772 -24.60 16.22 -4.19
C GLU A 772 -23.10 16.23 -4.55
N MET A 773 -22.65 15.34 -5.42
CA MET A 773 -21.24 15.33 -5.87
C MET A 773 -20.95 16.46 -6.86
N LEU A 774 -21.96 16.89 -7.61
CA LEU A 774 -21.90 17.99 -8.55
C LEU A 774 -22.40 19.33 -8.00
N TYR A 775 -22.77 19.38 -6.71
CA TYR A 775 -23.28 20.60 -6.08
C TYR A 775 -22.35 21.80 -6.31
N PHE A 776 -21.05 21.57 -6.32
CA PHE A 776 -20.04 22.58 -6.67
C PHE A 776 -20.04 22.99 -8.15
N PHE A 777 -20.56 22.14 -9.05
CA PHE A 777 -20.59 22.41 -10.51
C PHE A 777 -21.98 22.65 -11.05
N SER A 778 -23.04 22.25 -10.35
CA SER A 778 -24.38 22.11 -10.92
C SER A 778 -25.46 22.97 -10.33
N VAL A 779 -25.21 23.81 -9.33
CA VAL A 779 -26.26 24.61 -8.68
C VAL A 779 -27.10 25.44 -9.68
N GLN A 780 -26.63 25.65 -10.89
CA GLN A 780 -27.40 26.38 -11.90
C GLN A 780 -27.58 25.64 -13.25
N THR A 781 -26.87 24.55 -13.52
CA THR A 781 -27.12 23.82 -14.76
C THR A 781 -27.99 22.61 -14.44
N LYS A 782 -29.24 22.61 -14.86
CA LYS A 782 -30.17 21.47 -14.85
C LYS A 782 -29.64 20.24 -15.63
N LYS A 783 -28.33 20.21 -15.93
CA LYS A 783 -27.65 19.17 -16.70
C LYS A 783 -26.71 18.40 -15.79
N HIS A 784 -27.10 17.19 -15.48
CA HIS A 784 -26.34 16.26 -14.64
C HIS A 784 -25.19 15.56 -15.37
N CYS A 785 -25.03 15.74 -16.68
CA CYS A 785 -23.93 15.22 -17.47
C CYS A 785 -22.81 16.27 -17.61
N VAL A 786 -21.61 15.95 -17.09
CA VAL A 786 -20.48 16.89 -17.07
C VAL A 786 -19.41 16.46 -18.07
N PRO A 787 -19.15 17.24 -19.13
CA PRO A 787 -18.00 17.03 -20.00
C PRO A 787 -16.70 17.43 -19.26
N TYR A 788 -15.64 16.64 -19.46
CA TYR A 788 -14.31 16.96 -18.95
C TYR A 788 -13.23 16.69 -19.97
N ALA A 789 -12.11 17.37 -19.82
CA ALA A 789 -10.91 17.17 -20.61
C ALA A 789 -9.67 17.19 -19.72
N THR A 790 -8.70 16.32 -20.03
CA THR A 790 -7.41 16.31 -19.38
C THR A 790 -6.29 16.23 -20.41
N VAL A 791 -5.20 16.95 -20.18
CA VAL A 791 -4.03 16.97 -21.07
C VAL A 791 -2.78 16.83 -20.22
N THR A 792 -1.93 15.86 -20.53
CA THR A 792 -0.64 15.67 -19.88
C THR A 792 0.47 15.65 -20.93
N PHE A 793 1.52 16.41 -20.69
CA PHE A 793 2.70 16.45 -21.51
C PHE A 793 3.94 16.18 -20.65
N LYS A 794 4.65 15.08 -20.95
CA LYS A 794 5.88 14.68 -20.27
C LYS A 794 7.06 14.85 -21.25
N PHE A 795 8.05 15.68 -20.90
CA PHE A 795 9.21 16.08 -21.74
C PHE A 795 10.53 16.13 -20.99
#